data_72ec591762dbe83c9b25dea6a9db25bc
#
_entry.id   72ec591762dbe83c9b25dea6a9db25bc
#
_cell.length_a   1.000
_cell.length_b   1.000
_cell.length_c   1.000
_cell.angle_alpha   90.00
_cell.angle_beta   90.00
_cell.angle_gamma   90.00
#
_symmetry.space_group_name_H-M   'P 1'
#
loop_
_entity.id
_entity.type
_entity.pdbx_description
1 polymer ?
#
loop_
_entity_poly.entity_id
_entity_poly.type
_entity_poly.pdbx_seq_one_letter_code
_entity_poly.pdbx_strand_id
1 'polypeptide(L)'
;MVTELTDKTPFTKVLVANRGEIAIRIFRACYDLGLRTVAMYSNEDINSLFRIKADEAYLIGENKSPLGAYLDIPSIIDLAKRRGVDAIHPGYGFLSENADFAKACEEAGIKFIGPPSNVLAKMGDKLSAKAIAKKCNVPTIPGSTEPLKNADDALEKAISYGFPIILKAAAGGGGRGMRRCDTPEEVKPAFDLVSSEAKKAFGNDDIFIEKFLVEPKHIEVQILADEHGNVVHLGERDCSLQRRYQKVVEIAPAFSVPQEIRDRLCADAVKIAKEVGYVNAGTVEFLVDKSGSYYFIEMNPRIQVEHTVTEMVTGVDLVRAQILIAEGNELSHPMIDMGKQSNLHINGYAIQCRVTTEDPTNGFAPDTGKITAYRSGGGFGVRMDGGTTTTGTIISPYYDSLLVKVTSWDNTFEGVCRRALRAISEVHIRGVKTNIPFISNILVHPAFRAGQCHTKFTDETPELFEIENSRDRATRVLKYIAKIQVESPNAERKQFDAPRIPHPKLEQPKPGLKQLLDKEGPDAVKTWVLDQKKLLICDTTMRDAHQSLLATRMRTRDMLLGAPGTAEILADCFSLEMWGGATFDVAYRFLHESPWERLDLLREKIPNILFQMLIRGANAVGYTNYPDNLIREFIAESARSGIDVFRIFDSLNWIPGMEVAMDEVLKQGKICEATICYTGDILDPKRDKYTLDYYVKMAKELERRGAHILAIKDMAGLVKPYAAKRLVEVLKQEIGIPVQFHTHDTSGNQVAACLMAAEAGVDIVDTAIASMSSLTSQPSMNAVVAALQGNERDTGLDLDEIQRLTDYWADVRLRYASFESDIKNPATDIYRYEIPGGQYTNLQPQVVSLGLGARFQEVKEMYRTVNEMLGDIVKVTPSSKMVGDLAIFMVQNDLTPENIVERGAALTFPDSVVSYFKGMMGQPAWGFPEDLQKVVLKGEEPITCRPGELLPPIDFEEARK
;
A
#
# COMPACT_ATOMS: atom_id res chain seq x y z
N MET A 1 9.25 54.87 14.50
CA MET A 1 10.52 54.97 15.27
C MET A 1 11.24 53.64 15.28
N VAL A 2 11.66 53.13 14.07
CA VAL A 2 12.42 51.90 13.86
C VAL A 2 13.48 52.06 12.74
N THR A 3 13.88 53.25 12.41
CA THR A 3 14.71 53.57 11.25
C THR A 3 16.14 54.10 11.56
N GLU A 4 16.72 53.75 12.71
CA GLU A 4 18.11 54.15 12.99
C GLU A 4 18.87 53.05 13.73
N LEU A 5 19.02 51.87 13.18
CA LEU A 5 19.86 50.82 13.81
C LEU A 5 20.70 49.97 12.89
N THR A 6 20.79 50.19 11.56
CA THR A 6 21.78 49.45 10.76
C THR A 6 22.21 50.20 9.51
N ASP A 7 23.54 50.34 9.31
CA ASP A 7 24.20 50.68 8.05
C ASP A 7 24.11 49.58 6.99
N LYS A 8 23.18 48.61 7.16
CA LYS A 8 23.04 47.39 6.34
C LYS A 8 21.73 47.43 5.52
N THR A 9 21.82 47.02 4.28
CA THR A 9 20.62 46.97 3.40
C THR A 9 19.76 45.76 3.76
N PRO A 10 18.61 45.97 4.38
CA PRO A 10 17.70 44.83 4.69
C PRO A 10 17.25 44.17 3.40
N PHE A 11 16.95 42.86 3.47
CA PHE A 11 16.27 42.14 2.38
C PHE A 11 14.91 42.78 2.10
N THR A 12 14.49 42.65 0.84
CA THR A 12 13.14 43.09 0.42
C THR A 12 12.30 41.90 0.01
N LYS A 13 12.95 40.81 -0.49
CA LYS A 13 12.26 39.65 -1.03
C LYS A 13 13.02 38.35 -0.77
N VAL A 14 12.33 37.37 -0.20
CA VAL A 14 12.90 36.05 0.13
C VAL A 14 12.15 34.95 -0.64
N LEU A 15 12.90 34.08 -1.32
CA LEU A 15 12.38 32.85 -1.90
C LEU A 15 12.51 31.71 -0.87
N VAL A 16 11.47 30.89 -0.73
CA VAL A 16 11.50 29.68 0.09
C VAL A 16 11.67 28.47 -0.81
N ALA A 17 12.87 27.86 -0.75
CA ALA A 17 13.19 26.67 -1.52
C ALA A 17 12.72 25.40 -0.80
N ASN A 18 11.43 25.37 -0.47
CA ASN A 18 10.79 24.26 0.27
C ASN A 18 9.28 24.29 0.07
N ARG A 19 8.56 23.36 0.73
CA ARG A 19 7.12 23.19 0.65
C ARG A 19 6.48 22.95 2.03
N GLY A 20 5.18 22.81 2.05
CA GLY A 20 4.42 22.34 3.22
C GLY A 20 4.49 23.30 4.41
N GLU A 21 4.60 22.73 5.61
CA GLU A 21 4.50 23.50 6.85
C GLU A 21 5.68 24.46 7.05
N ILE A 22 6.91 24.02 6.69
CA ILE A 22 8.10 24.86 6.88
C ILE A 22 8.09 26.07 5.96
N ALA A 23 7.56 25.93 4.75
CA ALA A 23 7.39 27.07 3.86
C ALA A 23 6.46 28.13 4.48
N ILE A 24 5.31 27.69 5.02
CA ILE A 24 4.38 28.60 5.72
C ILE A 24 5.03 29.21 6.94
N ARG A 25 5.82 28.45 7.70
CA ARG A 25 6.54 28.95 8.89
C ARG A 25 7.53 30.07 8.51
N ILE A 26 8.26 29.90 7.41
CA ILE A 26 9.21 30.90 6.91
C ILE A 26 8.47 32.14 6.38
N PHE A 27 7.36 31.96 5.64
CA PHE A 27 6.56 33.11 5.15
C PHE A 27 6.03 33.96 6.30
N ARG A 28 5.61 33.34 7.41
CA ARG A 28 5.18 34.06 8.60
C ARG A 28 6.31 34.92 9.18
N ALA A 29 7.52 34.37 9.31
CA ALA A 29 8.68 35.12 9.80
C ALA A 29 9.07 36.26 8.84
N CYS A 30 9.04 36.03 7.53
CA CYS A 30 9.25 37.07 6.52
C CYS A 30 8.19 38.18 6.65
N TYR A 31 6.91 37.82 6.79
CA TYR A 31 5.84 38.78 6.96
C TYR A 31 5.99 39.65 8.22
N ASP A 32 6.40 39.04 9.35
CA ASP A 32 6.68 39.77 10.60
C ASP A 32 7.86 40.73 10.47
N LEU A 33 8.77 40.49 9.51
CA LEU A 33 9.89 41.39 9.18
C LEU A 33 9.56 42.38 8.05
N GLY A 34 8.34 42.34 7.48
CA GLY A 34 7.94 43.21 6.38
C GLY A 34 8.52 42.81 5.01
N LEU A 35 9.00 41.56 4.86
CA LEU A 35 9.63 41.02 3.64
C LEU A 35 8.59 40.39 2.73
N ARG A 36 8.76 40.60 1.41
CA ARG A 36 7.97 39.89 0.40
C ARG A 36 8.44 38.45 0.24
N THR A 37 7.51 37.57 -0.09
CA THR A 37 7.74 36.14 -0.12
C THR A 37 7.49 35.55 -1.51
N VAL A 38 8.36 34.62 -1.93
CA VAL A 38 8.23 33.87 -3.17
C VAL A 38 8.16 32.37 -2.84
N ALA A 39 7.07 31.74 -3.23
CA ALA A 39 6.94 30.29 -3.20
C ALA A 39 7.34 29.67 -4.54
N MET A 40 7.91 28.49 -4.50
CA MET A 40 8.05 27.61 -5.66
C MET A 40 7.26 26.33 -5.41
N TYR A 41 6.67 25.75 -6.45
CA TYR A 41 5.84 24.56 -6.31
C TYR A 41 5.91 23.64 -7.55
N SER A 42 5.79 22.32 -7.33
CA SER A 42 5.64 21.32 -8.40
C SER A 42 4.18 21.23 -8.87
N ASN A 43 3.92 20.52 -9.95
CA ASN A 43 2.55 20.27 -10.44
C ASN A 43 1.64 19.66 -9.36
N GLU A 44 2.18 18.75 -8.54
CA GLU A 44 1.45 18.06 -7.46
C GLU A 44 1.04 19.02 -6.34
N ASP A 45 1.77 20.11 -6.17
CA ASP A 45 1.50 21.12 -5.15
C ASP A 45 0.65 22.31 -5.65
N ILE A 46 0.09 22.24 -6.85
CA ILE A 46 -0.69 23.32 -7.45
C ILE A 46 -1.86 23.81 -6.58
N ASN A 47 -2.43 22.91 -5.75
CA ASN A 47 -3.51 23.20 -4.81
C ASN A 47 -3.05 23.29 -3.36
N SER A 48 -1.74 23.27 -3.10
CA SER A 48 -1.19 23.27 -1.74
C SER A 48 -1.34 24.65 -1.06
N LEU A 49 -1.63 24.61 0.24
CA LEU A 49 -1.91 25.83 1.03
C LEU A 49 -0.73 26.80 1.06
N PHE A 50 0.51 26.31 1.13
CA PHE A 50 1.70 27.18 1.22
C PHE A 50 1.82 28.10 0.00
N ARG A 51 1.43 27.63 -1.19
CA ARG A 51 1.43 28.44 -2.41
C ARG A 51 0.58 29.71 -2.28
N ILE A 52 -0.57 29.62 -1.59
CA ILE A 52 -1.51 30.74 -1.42
C ILE A 52 -1.08 31.67 -0.28
N LYS A 53 -0.13 31.24 0.55
CA LYS A 53 0.36 32.02 1.69
C LYS A 53 1.55 32.91 1.35
N ALA A 54 2.16 32.73 0.18
CA ALA A 54 3.20 33.60 -0.34
C ALA A 54 2.64 34.77 -1.15
N ASP A 55 3.38 35.87 -1.24
CA ASP A 55 3.02 37.00 -2.10
C ASP A 55 3.08 36.64 -3.59
N GLU A 56 4.05 35.82 -3.97
CA GLU A 56 4.27 35.32 -5.32
C GLU A 56 4.49 33.80 -5.30
N ALA A 57 3.99 33.08 -6.31
CA ALA A 57 4.17 31.63 -6.41
C ALA A 57 4.42 31.19 -7.85
N TYR A 58 5.42 30.33 -8.07
CA TYR A 58 5.87 29.93 -9.41
C TYR A 58 6.01 28.42 -9.53
N LEU A 59 5.55 27.87 -10.64
CA LEU A 59 5.73 26.47 -11.01
C LEU A 59 7.21 26.23 -11.37
N ILE A 60 7.76 25.13 -10.86
CA ILE A 60 9.10 24.66 -11.17
C ILE A 60 9.06 23.20 -11.64
N GLY A 61 10.06 22.78 -12.41
CA GLY A 61 10.25 21.39 -12.79
C GLY A 61 9.11 20.78 -13.60
N GLU A 62 8.56 21.51 -14.60
CA GLU A 62 7.43 21.06 -15.44
C GLU A 62 7.59 19.65 -16.03
N ASN A 63 8.83 19.21 -16.29
CA ASN A 63 9.14 17.90 -16.88
C ASN A 63 9.94 17.00 -15.92
N LYS A 64 9.86 17.23 -14.61
CA LYS A 64 10.57 16.46 -13.59
C LYS A 64 9.59 15.72 -12.67
N SER A 65 10.09 14.69 -12.00
CA SER A 65 9.34 14.03 -10.93
C SER A 65 9.01 15.04 -9.81
N PRO A 66 7.95 14.79 -9.01
CA PRO A 66 7.55 15.70 -7.92
C PRO A 66 8.70 16.09 -7.00
N LEU A 67 9.52 15.11 -6.60
CA LEU A 67 10.71 15.34 -5.79
C LEU A 67 11.83 16.04 -6.58
N GLY A 68 12.05 15.63 -7.83
CA GLY A 68 13.08 16.19 -8.71
C GLY A 68 12.89 17.67 -9.00
N ALA A 69 11.64 18.18 -8.97
CA ALA A 69 11.33 19.59 -9.13
C ALA A 69 11.97 20.44 -8.00
N TYR A 70 11.88 19.97 -6.75
CA TYR A 70 12.45 20.67 -5.60
C TYR A 70 13.98 20.49 -5.44
N LEU A 71 14.59 19.62 -6.22
CA LEU A 71 16.04 19.38 -6.23
C LEU A 71 16.73 20.02 -7.45
N ASP A 72 16.01 20.78 -8.27
CA ASP A 72 16.53 21.38 -9.51
C ASP A 72 17.22 22.73 -9.25
N ILE A 73 18.48 22.67 -8.81
CA ILE A 73 19.28 23.86 -8.49
C ILE A 73 19.27 24.90 -9.60
N PRO A 74 19.54 24.54 -10.91
CA PRO A 74 19.56 25.53 -11.97
C PRO A 74 18.24 26.30 -12.13
N SER A 75 17.10 25.60 -12.09
CA SER A 75 15.78 26.21 -12.22
C SER A 75 15.43 27.12 -11.03
N ILE A 76 15.83 26.73 -9.82
CA ILE A 76 15.59 27.52 -8.61
C ILE A 76 16.39 28.82 -8.65
N ILE A 77 17.67 28.78 -9.02
CA ILE A 77 18.53 29.95 -9.15
C ILE A 77 18.06 30.89 -10.27
N ASP A 78 17.65 30.32 -11.40
CA ASP A 78 17.10 31.11 -12.52
C ASP A 78 15.81 31.83 -12.10
N LEU A 79 14.90 31.13 -11.41
CA LEU A 79 13.68 31.73 -10.85
C LEU A 79 14.01 32.88 -9.90
N ALA A 80 14.94 32.66 -8.97
CA ALA A 80 15.34 33.69 -8.00
C ALA A 80 15.90 34.93 -8.69
N LYS A 81 16.78 34.77 -9.69
CA LYS A 81 17.33 35.88 -10.50
C LYS A 81 16.24 36.64 -11.24
N ARG A 82 15.37 35.92 -11.96
CA ARG A 82 14.28 36.56 -12.74
C ARG A 82 13.30 37.34 -11.87
N ARG A 83 13.16 36.97 -10.60
CA ARG A 83 12.20 37.60 -9.67
C ARG A 83 12.86 38.61 -8.72
N GLY A 84 14.13 38.87 -8.86
CA GLY A 84 14.86 39.84 -8.03
C GLY A 84 14.81 39.46 -6.56
N VAL A 85 15.11 38.20 -6.22
CA VAL A 85 15.13 37.69 -4.88
C VAL A 85 16.47 38.01 -4.22
N ASP A 86 16.46 38.57 -3.02
CA ASP A 86 17.67 38.93 -2.26
C ASP A 86 18.28 37.72 -1.55
N ALA A 87 17.42 36.83 -1.02
CA ALA A 87 17.84 35.67 -0.25
C ALA A 87 16.95 34.46 -0.47
N ILE A 88 17.52 33.26 -0.29
CA ILE A 88 16.81 31.98 -0.36
C ILE A 88 16.87 31.29 0.99
N HIS A 89 15.70 30.91 1.54
CA HIS A 89 15.61 30.09 2.73
C HIS A 89 15.31 28.63 2.33
N PRO A 90 16.21 27.67 2.62
CA PRO A 90 16.04 26.29 2.22
C PRO A 90 15.11 25.48 3.14
N GLY A 91 14.79 25.97 4.33
CA GLY A 91 14.04 25.21 5.35
C GLY A 91 14.84 24.02 5.89
N TYR A 92 14.20 22.84 5.90
CA TYR A 92 14.82 21.55 6.21
C TYR A 92 14.45 20.52 5.14
N GLY A 93 15.27 19.47 4.99
CA GLY A 93 15.15 18.51 3.87
C GLY A 93 15.52 19.11 2.53
N PHE A 94 15.23 18.42 1.44
CA PHE A 94 15.58 18.83 0.06
C PHE A 94 17.02 19.32 -0.07
N LEU A 95 17.22 20.61 -0.40
CA LEU A 95 18.53 21.23 -0.63
C LEU A 95 19.12 21.94 0.60
N SER A 96 18.50 21.82 1.78
CA SER A 96 18.93 22.59 2.96
C SER A 96 20.34 22.25 3.48
N GLU A 97 20.85 21.06 3.20
CA GLU A 97 22.20 20.60 3.56
C GLU A 97 23.10 20.42 2.32
N ASN A 98 22.65 20.92 1.16
CA ASN A 98 23.38 20.76 -0.09
C ASN A 98 24.39 21.91 -0.29
N ALA A 99 25.67 21.58 -0.22
CA ALA A 99 26.75 22.54 -0.37
C ALA A 99 26.82 23.18 -1.78
N ASP A 100 26.46 22.42 -2.83
CA ASP A 100 26.43 22.92 -4.21
C ASP A 100 25.32 23.95 -4.40
N PHE A 101 24.17 23.76 -3.73
CA PHE A 101 23.09 24.74 -3.76
C PHE A 101 23.48 26.05 -3.06
N ALA A 102 24.08 25.97 -1.89
CA ALA A 102 24.59 27.17 -1.19
C ALA A 102 25.62 27.90 -2.04
N LYS A 103 26.56 27.16 -2.65
CA LYS A 103 27.54 27.71 -3.57
C LYS A 103 26.92 28.36 -4.82
N ALA A 104 25.89 27.72 -5.39
CA ALA A 104 25.17 28.30 -6.53
C ALA A 104 24.44 29.60 -6.17
N CYS A 105 23.94 29.73 -4.93
CA CYS A 105 23.38 30.98 -4.42
C CYS A 105 24.47 32.05 -4.30
N GLU A 106 25.62 31.71 -3.69
CA GLU A 106 26.77 32.61 -3.53
C GLU A 106 27.26 33.14 -4.89
N GLU A 107 27.44 32.24 -5.87
CA GLU A 107 27.86 32.59 -7.25
C GLU A 107 26.83 33.47 -7.99
N ALA A 108 25.55 33.31 -7.59
CA ALA A 108 24.44 34.08 -8.17
C ALA A 108 24.27 35.48 -7.52
N GLY A 109 25.03 35.78 -6.46
CA GLY A 109 24.86 36.99 -5.66
C GLY A 109 23.56 37.00 -4.82
N ILE A 110 23.01 35.81 -4.52
CA ILE A 110 21.81 35.63 -3.71
C ILE A 110 22.22 35.04 -2.36
N LYS A 111 21.77 35.65 -1.25
CA LYS A 111 22.12 35.16 0.08
C LYS A 111 21.43 33.84 0.39
N PHE A 112 22.21 32.82 0.71
CA PHE A 112 21.69 31.57 1.29
C PHE A 112 21.47 31.78 2.78
N ILE A 113 20.22 31.58 3.25
CA ILE A 113 19.86 31.72 4.68
C ILE A 113 20.19 30.39 5.37
N GLY A 114 21.40 30.30 5.86
CA GLY A 114 21.99 29.11 6.44
C GLY A 114 23.51 29.28 6.58
N PRO A 115 24.25 28.21 6.91
CA PRO A 115 25.69 28.27 6.99
C PRO A 115 26.35 28.37 5.60
N PRO A 116 27.57 28.88 5.49
CA PRO A 116 28.32 28.94 4.24
C PRO A 116 28.55 27.56 3.60
N SER A 117 28.72 27.53 2.27
CA SER A 117 28.88 26.29 1.50
C SER A 117 30.02 25.40 1.99
N ASN A 118 31.13 25.98 2.40
CA ASN A 118 32.28 25.26 2.94
C ASN A 118 32.00 24.61 4.30
N VAL A 119 31.14 25.19 5.14
CA VAL A 119 30.71 24.61 6.42
C VAL A 119 29.71 23.45 6.17
N LEU A 120 28.79 23.63 5.22
CA LEU A 120 27.88 22.56 4.77
C LEU A 120 28.67 21.33 4.30
N ALA A 121 29.68 21.52 3.44
CA ALA A 121 30.51 20.43 2.95
C ALA A 121 31.24 19.69 4.07
N LYS A 122 31.83 20.44 5.04
CA LYS A 122 32.56 19.84 6.18
C LYS A 122 31.64 19.05 7.14
N MET A 123 30.45 19.56 7.41
CA MET A 123 29.55 18.95 8.40
C MET A 123 28.65 17.88 7.77
N GLY A 124 28.44 17.92 6.45
CA GLY A 124 27.74 16.87 5.70
C GLY A 124 28.53 15.56 5.57
N ASP A 125 29.87 15.63 5.68
CA ASP A 125 30.72 14.43 5.72
C ASP A 125 30.87 13.91 7.16
N LYS A 126 30.33 12.72 7.44
CA LYS A 126 30.33 12.12 8.78
C LYS A 126 31.74 11.90 9.36
N LEU A 127 32.71 11.59 8.51
CA LEU A 127 34.08 11.37 8.96
C LEU A 127 34.74 12.69 9.35
N SER A 128 34.55 13.72 8.54
CA SER A 128 35.03 15.09 8.83
C SER A 128 34.41 15.64 10.11
N ALA A 129 33.10 15.47 10.28
CA ALA A 129 32.40 15.91 11.49
C ALA A 129 32.90 15.20 12.77
N LYS A 130 33.15 13.88 12.72
CA LYS A 130 33.78 13.12 13.84
C LYS A 130 35.21 13.56 14.12
N ALA A 131 36.02 13.87 13.07
CA ALA A 131 37.38 14.35 13.24
C ALA A 131 37.40 15.73 13.94
N ILE A 132 36.44 16.60 13.58
CA ILE A 132 36.25 17.91 14.22
C ILE A 132 35.85 17.73 15.68
N ALA A 133 34.90 16.88 16.01
CA ALA A 133 34.48 16.61 17.38
C ALA A 133 35.66 16.10 18.22
N LYS A 134 36.47 15.17 17.69
CA LYS A 134 37.72 14.71 18.38
C LYS A 134 38.72 15.82 18.60
N LYS A 135 38.92 16.72 17.63
CA LYS A 135 39.81 17.90 17.77
C LYS A 135 39.35 18.84 18.90
N CYS A 136 38.04 18.93 19.08
CA CYS A 136 37.41 19.69 20.18
C CYS A 136 37.42 18.96 21.53
N ASN A 137 38.01 17.78 21.63
CA ASN A 137 37.94 16.89 22.79
C ASN A 137 36.46 16.52 23.17
N VAL A 138 35.57 16.45 22.20
CA VAL A 138 34.20 16.00 22.41
C VAL A 138 34.13 14.47 22.23
N PRO A 139 33.54 13.75 23.18
CA PRO A 139 33.46 12.30 23.09
C PRO A 139 32.70 11.85 21.81
N THR A 140 33.25 10.86 21.09
CA THR A 140 32.60 10.22 19.94
C THR A 140 32.41 8.74 20.23
N ILE A 141 31.42 8.12 19.61
CA ILE A 141 31.19 6.68 19.77
C ILE A 141 32.49 5.93 19.42
N PRO A 142 33.01 5.09 20.33
CA PRO A 142 34.20 4.29 20.05
C PRO A 142 33.99 3.41 18.81
N GLY A 143 34.90 3.48 17.84
CA GLY A 143 34.78 2.78 16.58
C GLY A 143 35.95 3.01 15.65
N SER A 144 35.99 2.27 14.54
CA SER A 144 37.03 2.40 13.55
C SER A 144 36.93 3.72 12.79
N THR A 145 38.06 4.32 12.51
CA THR A 145 38.21 5.54 11.65
C THR A 145 38.52 5.17 10.20
N GLU A 146 38.96 3.93 9.98
CA GLU A 146 39.24 3.36 8.66
C GLU A 146 38.40 2.13 8.44
N PRO A 147 38.10 1.76 7.18
CA PRO A 147 37.43 0.52 6.85
C PRO A 147 38.16 -0.69 7.46
N LEU A 148 37.39 -1.68 7.87
CA LEU A 148 37.90 -2.94 8.37
C LEU A 148 38.56 -3.72 7.22
N LYS A 149 39.71 -4.29 7.46
CA LYS A 149 40.49 -5.01 6.43
C LYS A 149 39.88 -6.38 6.08
N ASN A 150 39.35 -7.07 7.08
CA ASN A 150 38.74 -8.40 6.96
C ASN A 150 37.98 -8.77 8.25
N ALA A 151 37.37 -9.96 8.27
CA ALA A 151 36.60 -10.46 9.42
C ALA A 151 37.44 -10.66 10.69
N ASP A 152 38.74 -10.93 10.58
CA ASP A 152 39.65 -11.08 11.72
C ASP A 152 39.96 -9.71 12.36
N ASP A 153 40.22 -8.68 11.57
CA ASP A 153 40.39 -7.28 12.01
C ASP A 153 39.09 -6.78 12.69
N ALA A 154 37.93 -7.17 12.14
CA ALA A 154 36.65 -6.87 12.75
C ALA A 154 36.51 -7.48 14.14
N LEU A 155 36.88 -8.76 14.32
CA LEU A 155 36.81 -9.43 15.61
C LEU A 155 37.79 -8.85 16.63
N GLU A 156 39.03 -8.57 16.24
CA GLU A 156 40.05 -7.96 17.11
C GLU A 156 39.57 -6.60 17.65
N LYS A 157 39.08 -5.74 16.75
CA LYS A 157 38.53 -4.41 17.11
C LYS A 157 37.26 -4.54 17.95
N ALA A 158 36.37 -5.51 17.64
CA ALA A 158 35.16 -5.75 18.43
C ALA A 158 35.49 -6.09 19.89
N ILE A 159 36.50 -6.97 20.12
CA ILE A 159 36.97 -7.29 21.44
C ILE A 159 37.55 -6.05 22.16
N SER A 160 38.28 -5.22 21.45
CA SER A 160 38.87 -3.99 22.03
C SER A 160 37.83 -2.94 22.42
N TYR A 161 36.73 -2.80 21.66
CA TYR A 161 35.65 -1.89 21.99
C TYR A 161 34.64 -2.47 23.00
N GLY A 162 34.66 -3.77 23.19
CA GLY A 162 33.71 -4.51 24.05
C GLY A 162 32.30 -4.59 23.44
N PHE A 163 31.61 -5.68 23.76
CA PHE A 163 30.27 -5.97 23.25
C PHE A 163 29.16 -5.24 24.02
N PRO A 164 28.00 -4.99 23.40
CA PRO A 164 27.68 -5.21 21.97
C PRO A 164 28.33 -4.21 21.03
N ILE A 165 28.55 -4.62 19.77
CA ILE A 165 29.04 -3.75 18.68
C ILE A 165 28.07 -3.76 17.50
N ILE A 166 28.28 -2.84 16.57
CA ILE A 166 27.55 -2.78 15.29
C ILE A 166 28.53 -2.65 14.13
N LEU A 167 28.37 -3.50 13.12
CA LEU A 167 29.05 -3.38 11.84
C LEU A 167 28.18 -2.55 10.87
N LYS A 168 28.78 -1.61 10.14
CA LYS A 168 28.09 -0.67 9.26
C LYS A 168 28.80 -0.57 7.92
N ALA A 169 28.08 -0.69 6.81
CA ALA A 169 28.61 -0.34 5.49
C ALA A 169 28.83 1.17 5.35
N ALA A 170 29.93 1.58 4.70
CA ALA A 170 30.28 2.99 4.49
C ALA A 170 29.21 3.80 3.77
N ALA A 171 28.60 3.19 2.74
CA ALA A 171 27.52 3.80 1.95
C ALA A 171 26.11 3.47 2.48
N GLY A 172 26.00 2.74 3.61
CA GLY A 172 24.74 2.34 4.20
C GLY A 172 24.01 3.48 4.90
N GLY A 173 22.68 3.53 4.76
CA GLY A 173 21.81 4.51 5.42
C GLY A 173 20.44 3.90 5.72
N GLY A 174 19.69 4.50 6.67
CA GLY A 174 18.32 4.08 6.99
C GLY A 174 18.19 2.65 7.54
N GLY A 175 19.24 2.11 8.18
CA GLY A 175 19.23 0.76 8.77
C GLY A 175 19.66 -0.37 7.83
N ARG A 176 19.91 -0.11 6.55
CA ARG A 176 20.43 -1.11 5.60
C ARG A 176 21.95 -1.19 5.67
N GLY A 177 22.49 -2.42 5.55
CA GLY A 177 23.94 -2.65 5.65
C GLY A 177 24.47 -2.46 7.06
N MET A 178 23.67 -2.73 8.11
CA MET A 178 24.08 -2.66 9.51
C MET A 178 23.70 -3.96 10.24
N ARG A 179 24.63 -4.49 11.06
CA ARG A 179 24.41 -5.69 11.89
C ARG A 179 24.98 -5.48 13.30
N ARG A 180 24.13 -5.69 14.28
CA ARG A 180 24.52 -5.78 15.69
C ARG A 180 25.10 -7.17 15.96
N CYS A 181 26.20 -7.20 16.75
CA CYS A 181 26.77 -8.42 17.29
C CYS A 181 26.88 -8.29 18.81
N ASP A 182 26.32 -9.25 19.50
CA ASP A 182 26.30 -9.28 20.97
C ASP A 182 27.44 -10.14 21.53
N THR A 183 27.98 -11.04 20.72
CA THR A 183 29.06 -11.95 21.10
C THR A 183 30.19 -11.99 20.06
N PRO A 184 31.41 -12.45 20.47
CA PRO A 184 32.53 -12.57 19.54
C PRO A 184 32.26 -13.50 18.35
N GLU A 185 31.47 -14.54 18.56
CA GLU A 185 31.16 -15.59 17.58
C GLU A 185 30.33 -15.02 16.41
N GLU A 186 29.52 -14.01 16.67
CA GLU A 186 28.63 -13.39 15.68
C GLU A 186 29.38 -12.45 14.72
N VAL A 187 30.59 -11.96 15.08
CA VAL A 187 31.26 -10.87 14.34
C VAL A 187 31.67 -11.28 12.93
N LYS A 188 32.31 -12.46 12.77
CA LYS A 188 32.79 -12.91 11.47
C LYS A 188 31.65 -13.18 10.48
N PRO A 189 30.63 -13.96 10.84
CA PRO A 189 29.47 -14.17 9.95
C PRO A 189 28.75 -12.87 9.61
N ALA A 190 28.64 -11.95 10.57
CA ALA A 190 28.02 -10.66 10.34
C ALA A 190 28.83 -9.77 9.39
N PHE A 191 30.17 -9.80 9.50
CA PHE A 191 31.06 -9.05 8.60
C PHE A 191 30.89 -9.52 7.15
N ASP A 192 30.96 -10.85 6.90
CA ASP A 192 30.83 -11.43 5.56
C ASP A 192 29.47 -11.08 4.93
N LEU A 193 28.41 -11.13 5.74
CA LEU A 193 27.07 -10.80 5.28
C LEU A 193 26.91 -9.32 4.94
N VAL A 194 27.36 -8.41 5.83
CA VAL A 194 27.31 -6.96 5.61
C VAL A 194 28.14 -6.56 4.40
N SER A 195 29.34 -7.18 4.21
CA SER A 195 30.20 -6.94 3.05
C SER A 195 29.51 -7.35 1.75
N SER A 196 28.89 -8.53 1.74
CA SER A 196 28.14 -9.01 0.58
C SER A 196 26.95 -8.13 0.25
N GLU A 197 26.18 -7.72 1.27
CA GLU A 197 25.03 -6.81 1.12
C GLU A 197 25.47 -5.43 0.62
N ALA A 198 26.56 -4.88 1.18
CA ALA A 198 27.09 -3.56 0.82
C ALA A 198 27.60 -3.54 -0.63
N LYS A 199 28.32 -4.57 -1.03
CA LYS A 199 28.83 -4.72 -2.41
C LYS A 199 27.72 -4.80 -3.43
N LYS A 200 26.64 -5.58 -3.10
CA LYS A 200 25.47 -5.71 -3.97
C LYS A 200 24.63 -4.43 -4.06
N ALA A 201 24.42 -3.74 -2.93
CA ALA A 201 23.51 -2.60 -2.86
C ALA A 201 24.16 -1.26 -3.25
N PHE A 202 25.46 -1.10 -2.98
CA PHE A 202 26.14 0.19 -3.07
C PHE A 202 27.42 0.18 -3.93
N GLY A 203 27.83 -1.01 -4.41
CA GLY A 203 29.07 -1.17 -5.18
C GLY A 203 30.37 -0.97 -4.38
N ASN A 204 30.26 -0.74 -3.06
CA ASN A 204 31.37 -0.55 -2.14
C ASN A 204 31.20 -1.50 -0.94
N ASP A 205 32.23 -2.26 -0.60
CA ASP A 205 32.30 -3.23 0.49
C ASP A 205 33.04 -2.73 1.75
N ASP A 206 33.32 -1.44 1.85
CA ASP A 206 33.91 -0.84 3.05
C ASP A 206 32.99 -0.95 4.25
N ILE A 207 33.46 -1.61 5.32
CA ILE A 207 32.74 -1.81 6.57
C ILE A 207 33.46 -1.11 7.70
N PHE A 208 32.70 -0.46 8.57
CA PHE A 208 33.14 0.14 9.82
C PHE A 208 32.54 -0.59 11.02
N ILE A 209 33.23 -0.54 12.15
CA ILE A 209 32.75 -1.07 13.43
C ILE A 209 32.57 0.08 14.43
N GLU A 210 31.48 0.05 15.18
CA GLU A 210 31.24 0.96 16.30
C GLU A 210 30.72 0.20 17.53
N LYS A 211 30.98 0.76 18.72
CA LYS A 211 30.33 0.32 19.97
C LYS A 211 28.82 0.52 19.83
N PHE A 212 28.04 -0.49 20.14
CA PHE A 212 26.58 -0.36 20.19
C PHE A 212 26.14 0.14 21.56
N LEU A 213 25.44 1.28 21.57
CA LEU A 213 24.88 1.83 22.81
C LEU A 213 23.51 1.20 23.07
N VAL A 214 23.37 0.63 24.29
CA VAL A 214 22.12 -0.03 24.70
C VAL A 214 21.19 1.04 25.30
N GLU A 215 19.97 1.15 24.74
CA GLU A 215 18.93 2.04 25.21
C GLU A 215 19.38 3.50 25.46
N PRO A 216 20.09 4.13 24.53
CA PRO A 216 20.56 5.49 24.74
C PRO A 216 19.40 6.48 24.61
N LYS A 217 19.54 7.65 25.24
CA LYS A 217 18.73 8.83 24.93
C LYS A 217 19.34 9.57 23.75
N HIS A 218 18.50 10.15 22.91
CA HIS A 218 18.89 11.03 21.82
C HIS A 218 18.66 12.49 22.26
N ILE A 219 19.74 13.17 22.57
CA ILE A 219 19.72 14.56 23.04
C ILE A 219 20.41 15.45 22.01
N GLU A 220 19.81 16.55 21.69
CA GLU A 220 20.35 17.49 20.72
C GLU A 220 20.40 18.91 21.26
N VAL A 221 21.38 19.68 20.83
CA VAL A 221 21.62 21.06 21.29
C VAL A 221 21.39 22.04 20.14
N GLN A 222 20.50 23.00 20.34
CA GLN A 222 20.26 24.08 19.38
C GLN A 222 21.36 25.12 19.44
N ILE A 223 22.05 25.33 18.32
CA ILE A 223 23.07 26.37 18.12
C ILE A 223 22.45 27.55 17.36
N LEU A 224 22.88 28.75 17.71
CA LEU A 224 22.66 29.97 16.95
C LEU A 224 23.97 30.75 16.91
N ALA A 225 24.39 31.17 15.70
CA ALA A 225 25.65 31.84 15.48
C ALA A 225 25.53 32.96 14.44
N ASP A 226 26.23 34.08 14.61
CA ASP A 226 26.26 35.17 13.64
C ASP A 226 27.56 35.18 12.78
N GLU A 227 27.62 36.10 11.82
CA GLU A 227 28.79 36.29 10.96
C GLU A 227 29.95 36.99 11.65
N HIS A 228 29.75 37.46 12.88
CA HIS A 228 30.73 38.21 13.71
C HIS A 228 31.49 37.30 14.69
N GLY A 229 31.19 35.97 14.64
CA GLY A 229 31.86 34.97 15.49
C GLY A 229 31.23 34.76 16.84
N ASN A 230 30.06 35.37 17.11
CA ASN A 230 29.30 35.07 18.30
C ASN A 230 28.54 33.74 18.10
N VAL A 231 28.65 32.84 19.08
CA VAL A 231 28.02 31.53 19.09
C VAL A 231 27.42 31.27 20.44
N VAL A 232 26.10 30.98 20.46
CA VAL A 232 25.36 30.59 21.67
C VAL A 232 24.62 29.29 21.45
N HIS A 233 24.27 28.62 22.54
CA HIS A 233 23.27 27.54 22.51
C HIS A 233 21.94 28.04 23.05
N LEU A 234 20.84 27.45 22.59
CA LEU A 234 19.48 27.72 23.06
C LEU A 234 18.87 26.56 23.88
N GLY A 235 19.74 25.82 24.58
CA GLY A 235 19.36 24.64 25.34
C GLY A 235 19.29 23.39 24.48
N GLU A 236 18.84 22.34 25.13
CA GLU A 236 18.78 21.01 24.54
C GLU A 236 17.34 20.51 24.40
N ARG A 237 17.16 19.52 23.52
CA ARG A 237 15.92 18.78 23.30
C ARG A 237 16.15 17.30 23.53
N ASP A 238 15.18 16.60 24.11
CA ASP A 238 15.12 15.14 24.16
C ASP A 238 14.27 14.63 22.98
N CYS A 239 14.93 13.94 22.04
CA CYS A 239 14.34 13.36 20.84
C CYS A 239 14.39 11.84 20.85
N SER A 240 14.38 11.25 22.05
CA SER A 240 14.50 9.78 22.22
C SER A 240 13.28 9.00 21.73
N LEU A 241 12.10 9.62 21.65
CA LEU A 241 10.89 8.97 21.13
C LEU A 241 10.91 8.91 19.63
N GLN A 242 11.43 7.82 19.13
CA GLN A 242 11.62 7.55 17.72
C GLN A 242 10.97 6.21 17.33
N ARG A 243 10.61 6.10 16.08
CA ARG A 243 10.24 4.85 15.44
C ARG A 243 11.08 4.69 14.18
N ARG A 244 11.82 3.58 14.07
CA ARG A 244 12.73 3.34 12.94
C ARG A 244 13.62 4.57 12.63
N TYR A 245 14.17 5.19 13.68
CA TYR A 245 15.01 6.40 13.63
C TYR A 245 14.27 7.69 13.20
N GLN A 246 12.95 7.68 13.07
CA GLN A 246 12.15 8.88 12.86
C GLN A 246 11.60 9.39 14.17
N LYS A 247 11.87 10.66 14.51
CA LYS A 247 11.38 11.33 15.71
C LYS A 247 9.85 11.47 15.65
N VAL A 248 9.15 11.17 16.72
CA VAL A 248 7.66 11.21 16.83
C VAL A 248 7.20 12.26 17.84
N VAL A 249 7.86 12.30 19.00
CA VAL A 249 7.61 13.27 20.07
C VAL A 249 8.93 13.83 20.55
N GLU A 250 9.03 15.15 20.64
CA GLU A 250 10.23 15.86 21.10
C GLU A 250 9.90 16.75 22.30
N ILE A 251 10.85 16.88 23.22
CA ILE A 251 10.68 17.57 24.50
C ILE A 251 11.80 18.60 24.68
N ALA A 252 11.48 19.78 25.16
CA ALA A 252 12.45 20.74 25.68
C ALA A 252 12.00 21.32 27.06
N PRO A 253 12.92 21.49 27.97
CA PRO A 253 14.28 20.98 28.04
C PRO A 253 14.31 19.45 28.27
N ALA A 254 15.48 18.82 28.09
CA ALA A 254 15.68 17.39 28.35
C ALA A 254 15.73 17.08 29.87
N PHE A 255 14.62 17.25 30.53
CA PHE A 255 14.49 17.24 32.01
C PHE A 255 14.92 15.92 32.65
N SER A 256 14.88 14.85 31.91
CA SER A 256 15.28 13.51 32.36
C SER A 256 16.80 13.29 32.38
N VAL A 257 17.58 14.22 31.83
CA VAL A 257 19.05 14.23 31.84
C VAL A 257 19.52 15.17 32.95
N PRO A 258 20.46 14.74 33.84
CA PRO A 258 21.02 15.60 34.90
C PRO A 258 21.57 16.93 34.36
N GLN A 259 21.38 18.02 35.11
CA GLN A 259 21.77 19.38 34.67
C GLN A 259 23.26 19.45 34.30
N GLU A 260 24.14 18.82 35.09
CA GLU A 260 25.58 18.83 34.83
C GLU A 260 25.95 18.24 33.47
N ILE A 261 25.20 17.18 33.03
CA ILE A 261 25.40 16.57 31.72
C ILE A 261 24.88 17.51 30.64
N ARG A 262 23.70 18.10 30.82
CA ARG A 262 23.10 19.05 29.90
C ARG A 262 24.02 20.25 29.66
N ASP A 263 24.60 20.81 30.72
CA ASP A 263 25.55 21.93 30.64
C ASP A 263 26.81 21.53 29.84
N ARG A 264 27.32 20.32 30.05
CA ARG A 264 28.46 19.81 29.29
C ARG A 264 28.12 19.58 27.78
N LEU A 265 26.98 19.00 27.48
CA LEU A 265 26.49 18.85 26.11
C LEU A 265 26.41 20.20 25.39
N CYS A 266 25.80 21.20 26.03
CA CYS A 266 25.67 22.54 25.49
C CYS A 266 27.03 23.18 25.25
N ALA A 267 27.95 23.07 26.22
CA ALA A 267 29.30 23.61 26.10
C ALA A 267 30.10 22.95 24.94
N ASP A 268 29.98 21.63 24.78
CA ASP A 268 30.67 20.91 23.74
C ASP A 268 30.07 21.21 22.36
N ALA A 269 28.76 21.38 22.24
CA ALA A 269 28.09 21.80 21.02
C ALA A 269 28.61 23.19 20.55
N VAL A 270 28.75 24.14 21.48
CA VAL A 270 29.31 25.46 21.18
C VAL A 270 30.79 25.37 20.74
N LYS A 271 31.58 24.47 21.35
CA LYS A 271 32.98 24.26 20.92
C LYS A 271 33.08 23.78 19.47
N ILE A 272 32.23 22.79 19.09
CA ILE A 272 32.19 22.30 17.71
C ILE A 272 31.77 23.41 16.75
N ALA A 273 30.72 24.15 17.07
CA ALA A 273 30.22 25.24 16.23
C ALA A 273 31.28 26.33 16.01
N LYS A 274 32.04 26.72 17.07
CA LYS A 274 33.14 27.68 16.97
C LYS A 274 34.31 27.16 16.12
N GLU A 275 34.68 25.90 16.29
CA GLU A 275 35.78 25.28 15.53
C GLU A 275 35.54 25.26 14.02
N VAL A 276 34.30 25.04 13.59
CA VAL A 276 33.95 25.02 12.17
C VAL A 276 33.66 26.39 11.57
N GLY A 277 33.61 27.44 12.41
CA GLY A 277 33.18 28.78 11.99
C GLY A 277 31.71 28.79 11.57
N TYR A 278 30.86 28.19 12.42
CA TYR A 278 29.45 28.02 12.11
C TYR A 278 28.70 29.36 12.09
N VAL A 279 27.78 29.51 11.16
CA VAL A 279 26.91 30.70 11.04
C VAL A 279 25.49 30.23 10.88
N ASN A 280 24.51 30.96 11.42
CA ASN A 280 23.09 30.73 11.38
C ASN A 280 22.62 29.67 12.41
N ALA A 281 21.42 29.11 12.24
CA ALA A 281 20.86 28.09 13.13
C ALA A 281 21.35 26.68 12.74
N GLY A 282 21.74 25.89 13.73
CA GLY A 282 22.16 24.49 13.56
C GLY A 282 21.92 23.68 14.83
N THR A 283 22.06 22.37 14.70
CA THR A 283 21.81 21.45 15.81
C THR A 283 22.91 20.40 15.90
N VAL A 284 23.45 20.22 17.12
CA VAL A 284 24.44 19.15 17.40
C VAL A 284 23.74 18.02 18.15
N GLU A 285 23.83 16.82 17.62
CA GLU A 285 23.16 15.62 18.13
C GLU A 285 24.11 14.72 18.92
N PHE A 286 23.61 14.20 20.05
CA PHE A 286 24.34 13.32 20.96
C PHE A 286 23.51 12.12 21.37
N LEU A 287 24.16 10.98 21.63
CA LEU A 287 23.58 9.87 22.40
C LEU A 287 24.09 9.93 23.83
N VAL A 288 23.16 9.79 24.78
CA VAL A 288 23.48 9.73 26.22
C VAL A 288 23.10 8.34 26.72
N ASP A 289 24.06 7.62 27.29
CA ASP A 289 23.81 6.29 27.83
C ASP A 289 23.27 6.34 29.27
N LYS A 290 22.92 5.17 29.81
CA LYS A 290 22.38 5.05 31.21
C LYS A 290 23.36 5.47 32.28
N SER A 291 24.67 5.50 32.02
CA SER A 291 25.70 5.97 32.95
C SER A 291 25.84 7.51 32.97
N GLY A 292 25.20 8.18 32.03
CA GLY A 292 25.38 9.62 31.81
C GLY A 292 26.56 9.97 30.92
N SER A 293 27.24 8.99 30.35
CA SER A 293 28.25 9.22 29.31
C SER A 293 27.53 9.60 28.01
N TYR A 294 28.10 10.58 27.29
CA TYR A 294 27.49 11.04 26.05
C TYR A 294 28.50 11.03 24.90
N TYR A 295 27.97 10.91 23.68
CA TYR A 295 28.75 10.77 22.46
C TYR A 295 28.16 11.60 21.34
N PHE A 296 29.02 12.38 20.64
CA PHE A 296 28.64 13.12 19.44
C PHE A 296 28.24 12.14 18.32
N ILE A 297 27.14 12.45 17.65
CA ILE A 297 26.66 11.71 16.47
C ILE A 297 26.96 12.50 15.20
N GLU A 298 26.30 13.66 15.08
CA GLU A 298 26.36 14.52 13.90
C GLU A 298 25.96 15.95 14.23
N MET A 299 26.21 16.85 13.29
CA MET A 299 25.65 18.20 13.32
C MET A 299 24.79 18.40 12.09
N ASN A 300 23.54 18.82 12.32
CA ASN A 300 22.64 19.20 11.25
C ASN A 300 22.78 20.71 10.99
N PRO A 301 23.38 21.10 9.86
CA PRO A 301 23.70 22.52 9.57
C PRO A 301 22.47 23.25 8.97
N ARG A 302 21.34 23.17 9.63
CA ARG A 302 20.05 23.75 9.25
C ARG A 302 19.11 23.84 10.43
N ILE A 303 17.96 24.46 10.22
CA ILE A 303 16.86 24.38 11.17
C ILE A 303 16.27 22.95 11.23
N GLN A 304 15.82 22.51 12.39
CA GLN A 304 15.21 21.20 12.60
C GLN A 304 13.67 21.27 12.58
N VAL A 305 13.02 20.14 12.33
CA VAL A 305 11.55 20.01 12.40
C VAL A 305 11.03 20.41 13.79
N GLU A 306 11.77 20.02 14.83
CA GLU A 306 11.48 20.17 16.26
C GLU A 306 11.92 21.50 16.87
N HIS A 307 12.36 22.48 16.05
CA HIS A 307 12.75 23.81 16.55
C HIS A 307 11.68 24.49 17.41
N THR A 308 10.43 24.15 17.23
CA THR A 308 9.29 24.77 17.89
C THR A 308 9.31 24.61 19.42
N VAL A 309 9.83 23.47 19.95
CA VAL A 309 9.91 23.29 21.41
C VAL A 309 10.95 24.21 22.03
N THR A 310 12.08 24.45 21.34
CA THR A 310 13.07 25.45 21.77
C THR A 310 12.48 26.85 21.75
N GLU A 311 11.80 27.23 20.68
CA GLU A 311 11.14 28.54 20.59
C GLU A 311 10.12 28.76 21.71
N MET A 312 9.35 27.73 22.06
CA MET A 312 8.33 27.80 23.11
C MET A 312 8.92 27.99 24.53
N VAL A 313 10.06 27.39 24.82
CA VAL A 313 10.69 27.51 26.16
C VAL A 313 11.65 28.69 26.29
N THR A 314 12.19 29.21 25.18
CA THR A 314 13.15 30.32 25.19
C THR A 314 12.56 31.66 24.79
N GLY A 315 11.47 31.67 24.04
CA GLY A 315 10.89 32.88 23.44
C GLY A 315 11.67 33.38 22.20
N VAL A 316 12.74 32.72 21.79
CA VAL A 316 13.56 33.12 20.62
C VAL A 316 12.92 32.55 19.34
N ASP A 317 12.50 33.41 18.43
CA ASP A 317 12.04 33.01 17.09
C ASP A 317 13.24 32.67 16.20
N LEU A 318 13.50 31.36 16.06
CA LEU A 318 14.68 30.86 15.33
C LEU A 318 14.66 31.21 13.84
N VAL A 319 13.52 31.15 13.16
CA VAL A 319 13.41 31.46 11.73
C VAL A 319 13.62 32.95 11.48
N ARG A 320 13.05 33.79 12.34
CA ARG A 320 13.30 35.23 12.28
C ARG A 320 14.77 35.56 12.55
N ALA A 321 15.37 34.89 13.54
CA ALA A 321 16.79 35.03 13.83
C ALA A 321 17.68 34.62 12.64
N GLN A 322 17.34 33.53 11.94
CA GLN A 322 18.03 33.08 10.75
C GLN A 322 18.05 34.16 9.64
N ILE A 323 16.92 34.80 9.41
CA ILE A 323 16.80 35.86 8.39
C ILE A 323 17.64 37.09 8.80
N LEU A 324 17.51 37.55 10.05
CA LEU A 324 18.24 38.69 10.57
C LEU A 324 19.76 38.47 10.54
N ILE A 325 20.25 37.28 10.92
CA ILE A 325 21.64 36.90 10.84
C ILE A 325 22.13 36.93 9.38
N ALA A 326 21.34 36.41 8.46
CA ALA A 326 21.70 36.43 7.04
C ALA A 326 21.76 37.85 6.44
N GLU A 327 21.01 38.80 7.01
CA GLU A 327 21.17 40.24 6.72
C GLU A 327 22.45 40.84 7.30
N GLY A 328 23.21 40.04 8.10
CA GLY A 328 24.49 40.45 8.73
C GLY A 328 24.30 41.06 10.11
N ASN A 329 23.16 40.92 10.77
CA ASN A 329 22.96 41.39 12.14
C ASN A 329 23.65 40.48 13.16
N GLU A 330 24.11 41.07 14.28
CA GLU A 330 24.68 40.32 15.39
C GLU A 330 23.56 39.67 16.24
N LEU A 331 23.95 38.67 17.05
CA LEU A 331 23.05 38.05 18.04
C LEU A 331 22.53 39.04 19.09
N SER A 332 23.18 40.17 19.26
CA SER A 332 22.75 41.27 20.12
C SER A 332 21.57 42.08 19.57
N HIS A 333 21.17 41.90 18.32
CA HIS A 333 20.04 42.58 17.70
C HIS A 333 18.78 42.45 18.58
N PRO A 334 18.04 43.54 18.85
CA PRO A 334 16.90 43.52 19.83
C PRO A 334 15.80 42.48 19.55
N MET A 335 15.63 42.08 18.30
CA MET A 335 14.66 41.04 17.94
C MET A 335 15.21 39.61 18.09
N ILE A 336 16.50 39.42 18.36
CA ILE A 336 17.13 38.12 18.66
C ILE A 336 17.45 38.05 20.16
N ASP A 337 18.02 39.09 20.73
CA ASP A 337 18.41 39.30 22.13
C ASP A 337 19.24 38.17 22.75
N MET A 338 20.19 37.65 21.94
CA MET A 338 21.09 36.56 22.33
C MET A 338 22.58 36.97 22.25
N GLY A 339 22.85 38.25 22.48
CA GLY A 339 24.26 38.76 22.42
C GLY A 339 25.16 38.16 23.49
N LYS A 340 24.67 37.57 24.55
CA LYS A 340 25.42 36.81 25.56
C LYS A 340 24.66 35.53 25.92
N GLN A 341 25.39 34.44 26.23
CA GLN A 341 24.79 33.21 26.71
C GLN A 341 23.90 33.38 27.97
N SER A 342 24.25 34.34 28.81
CA SER A 342 23.49 34.68 30.03
C SER A 342 22.09 35.28 29.76
N ASN A 343 21.79 35.67 28.52
CA ASN A 343 20.48 36.16 28.12
C ASN A 343 19.48 35.01 27.90
N LEU A 344 19.99 33.77 27.80
CA LEU A 344 19.13 32.62 27.66
C LEU A 344 18.35 32.35 28.95
N HIS A 345 17.04 32.37 28.81
CA HIS A 345 16.12 32.00 29.90
C HIS A 345 15.22 30.85 29.38
N ILE A 346 15.31 29.71 30.04
CA ILE A 346 14.43 28.56 29.74
C ILE A 346 13.25 28.63 30.71
N ASN A 347 12.04 28.73 30.15
CA ASN A 347 10.79 28.86 30.93
C ASN A 347 9.87 27.66 30.65
N GLY A 348 9.60 26.88 31.68
CA GLY A 348 8.68 25.73 31.61
C GLY A 348 9.19 24.61 30.73
N TYR A 349 8.23 23.86 30.13
CA TYR A 349 8.45 22.69 29.33
C TYR A 349 7.62 22.76 28.06
N ALA A 350 8.15 22.27 26.97
CA ALA A 350 7.43 22.14 25.71
C ALA A 350 7.50 20.70 25.17
N ILE A 351 6.41 20.24 24.58
CA ILE A 351 6.32 18.95 23.86
C ILE A 351 5.80 19.24 22.46
N GLN A 352 6.52 18.76 21.43
CA GLN A 352 6.04 18.70 20.05
C GLN A 352 5.63 17.28 19.71
N CYS A 353 4.47 17.14 19.10
CA CYS A 353 3.95 15.88 18.54
C CYS A 353 3.87 16.01 17.02
N ARG A 354 4.47 15.08 16.28
CA ARG A 354 4.36 15.02 14.82
C ARG A 354 3.15 14.19 14.42
N VAL A 355 2.10 14.85 13.96
CA VAL A 355 0.92 14.16 13.42
C VAL A 355 1.17 13.84 11.95
N THR A 356 1.18 12.54 11.64
CA THR A 356 1.46 12.01 10.29
C THR A 356 0.28 11.23 9.74
N THR A 357 0.19 11.12 8.40
CA THR A 357 -0.78 10.26 7.71
C THR A 357 -0.25 8.84 7.58
N GLU A 358 -0.12 8.16 8.70
CA GLU A 358 0.36 6.79 8.81
C GLU A 358 -0.59 5.96 9.67
N ASP A 359 -0.74 4.68 9.32
CA ASP A 359 -1.58 3.74 10.08
C ASP A 359 -0.76 2.95 11.11
N PRO A 360 -0.83 3.28 12.41
CA PRO A 360 -0.09 2.55 13.43
C PRO A 360 -0.49 1.07 13.54
N THR A 361 -1.72 0.73 13.15
CA THR A 361 -2.21 -0.65 13.21
C THR A 361 -1.71 -1.51 12.05
N ASN A 362 -1.17 -0.87 11.00
CA ASN A 362 -0.62 -1.52 9.82
C ASN A 362 0.86 -1.15 9.62
N GLY A 363 1.69 -1.36 10.65
CA GLY A 363 3.13 -1.12 10.57
C GLY A 363 3.54 0.32 10.22
N PHE A 364 2.67 1.32 10.42
CA PHE A 364 2.82 2.72 10.00
C PHE A 364 2.94 2.87 8.48
N ALA A 365 2.22 2.05 7.73
CA ALA A 365 2.11 2.28 6.29
C ALA A 365 1.56 3.69 6.04
N PRO A 366 2.17 4.47 5.14
CA PRO A 366 1.62 5.76 4.74
C PRO A 366 0.21 5.59 4.20
N ASP A 367 -0.72 6.42 4.67
CA ASP A 367 -2.10 6.45 4.19
C ASP A 367 -2.31 7.68 3.31
N THR A 368 -2.83 7.48 2.12
CA THR A 368 -3.08 8.51 1.13
C THR A 368 -4.57 8.66 0.87
N GLY A 369 -5.01 9.82 0.46
CA GLY A 369 -6.42 10.05 0.19
C GLY A 369 -6.82 11.51 0.37
N LYS A 370 -8.13 11.76 0.35
CA LYS A 370 -8.69 13.10 0.51
C LYS A 370 -9.11 13.34 1.96
N ILE A 371 -8.61 14.41 2.58
CA ILE A 371 -9.08 14.86 3.89
C ILE A 371 -10.53 15.36 3.74
N THR A 372 -11.47 14.64 4.32
CA THR A 372 -12.90 14.97 4.27
C THR A 372 -13.33 15.89 5.41
N ALA A 373 -12.63 15.88 6.52
CA ALA A 373 -12.78 16.83 7.62
C ALA A 373 -11.45 17.08 8.30
N TYR A 374 -11.17 18.35 8.61
CA TYR A 374 -10.04 18.79 9.43
C TYR A 374 -10.51 19.79 10.48
N ARG A 375 -10.17 19.53 11.74
CA ARG A 375 -10.34 20.45 12.84
C ARG A 375 -9.09 20.41 13.71
N SER A 376 -8.57 21.55 14.09
CA SER A 376 -7.43 21.67 15.00
C SER A 376 -7.84 22.14 16.37
N GLY A 377 -7.09 21.70 17.37
CA GLY A 377 -7.13 22.28 18.70
C GLY A 377 -6.37 23.60 18.77
N GLY A 378 -6.56 24.32 19.84
CA GLY A 378 -5.87 25.59 20.10
C GLY A 378 -5.93 25.99 21.55
N GLY A 379 -5.69 27.27 21.83
CA GLY A 379 -5.76 27.84 23.16
C GLY A 379 -4.41 28.11 23.77
N PHE A 380 -4.41 28.62 25.02
CA PHE A 380 -3.19 29.03 25.70
C PHE A 380 -2.14 27.90 25.77
N GLY A 381 -0.92 28.21 25.37
CA GLY A 381 0.21 27.28 25.40
C GLY A 381 0.12 26.16 24.34
N VAL A 382 -0.67 26.31 23.25
CA VAL A 382 -0.72 25.38 22.11
C VAL A 382 -0.41 26.14 20.85
N ARG A 383 0.54 25.62 20.09
CA ARG A 383 0.97 26.08 18.76
C ARG A 383 0.76 24.98 17.73
N MET A 384 0.27 25.38 16.56
CA MET A 384 0.00 24.48 15.45
C MET A 384 0.78 24.95 14.20
N ASP A 385 1.69 24.10 13.71
CA ASP A 385 2.42 24.31 12.46
C ASP A 385 2.01 23.24 11.44
N GLY A 386 1.13 23.60 10.52
CA GLY A 386 0.57 22.70 9.51
C GLY A 386 0.76 23.23 8.10
N GLY A 387 0.92 22.32 7.16
CA GLY A 387 1.14 22.62 5.74
C GLY A 387 0.03 22.19 4.81
N THR A 388 -0.59 21.05 5.09
CA THR A 388 -1.62 20.40 4.24
C THR A 388 -2.90 20.12 5.03
N THR A 389 -3.26 21.05 5.90
CA THR A 389 -4.25 20.85 6.98
C THR A 389 -5.57 21.55 6.68
N THR A 390 -6.17 21.29 5.52
CA THR A 390 -7.51 21.80 5.16
C THR A 390 -8.41 20.68 4.65
N THR A 391 -9.71 20.84 4.90
CA THR A 391 -10.72 19.97 4.32
C THR A 391 -10.67 20.08 2.79
N GLY A 392 -10.64 18.94 2.11
CA GLY A 392 -10.54 18.86 0.65
C GLY A 392 -9.12 18.60 0.14
N THR A 393 -8.09 18.74 0.96
CA THR A 393 -6.70 18.47 0.57
C THR A 393 -6.51 16.98 0.25
N ILE A 394 -5.77 16.71 -0.82
CA ILE A 394 -5.37 15.35 -1.21
C ILE A 394 -3.95 15.10 -0.67
N ILE A 395 -3.81 14.05 0.11
CA ILE A 395 -2.52 13.56 0.60
C ILE A 395 -1.92 12.67 -0.49
N SER A 396 -0.80 13.12 -1.05
CA SER A 396 -0.10 12.41 -2.11
C SER A 396 0.98 11.48 -1.54
N PRO A 397 1.33 10.39 -2.24
CA PRO A 397 2.40 9.48 -1.82
C PRO A 397 3.81 9.99 -2.11
N TYR A 398 3.96 11.17 -2.74
CA TYR A 398 5.24 11.67 -3.24
C TYR A 398 6.09 12.41 -2.20
N TYR A 399 5.49 12.82 -1.08
CA TYR A 399 6.14 13.64 -0.06
C TYR A 399 5.96 13.02 1.33
N ASP A 400 6.66 13.60 2.30
CA ASP A 400 6.58 13.21 3.71
C ASP A 400 5.12 13.19 4.21
N SER A 401 4.82 12.23 5.07
CA SER A 401 3.50 12.02 5.69
C SER A 401 3.13 13.08 6.75
N LEU A 402 4.03 14.00 7.09
CA LEU A 402 3.81 15.02 8.13
C LEU A 402 2.66 15.97 7.76
N LEU A 403 1.60 15.96 8.55
CA LEU A 403 0.45 16.86 8.41
C LEU A 403 0.60 18.14 9.21
N VAL A 404 0.88 17.98 10.48
CA VAL A 404 0.92 19.10 11.44
C VAL A 404 1.81 18.75 12.63
N LYS A 405 2.56 19.75 13.09
CA LYS A 405 3.26 19.72 14.37
C LYS A 405 2.37 20.38 15.43
N VAL A 406 2.07 19.65 16.48
CA VAL A 406 1.32 20.17 17.63
C VAL A 406 2.31 20.39 18.75
N THR A 407 2.63 21.65 19.05
CA THR A 407 3.56 22.00 20.13
C THR A 407 2.79 22.58 21.30
N SER A 408 2.95 21.98 22.46
CA SER A 408 2.33 22.41 23.71
C SER A 408 3.38 22.89 24.69
N TRP A 409 3.02 23.87 25.52
CA TRP A 409 3.89 24.45 26.56
C TRP A 409 3.16 24.59 27.89
N ASP A 410 3.86 24.33 28.99
CA ASP A 410 3.36 24.59 30.38
C ASP A 410 4.54 24.83 31.35
N ASN A 411 4.26 25.41 32.51
CA ASN A 411 5.27 25.62 33.54
C ASN A 411 5.79 24.33 34.19
N THR A 412 5.03 23.23 34.10
CA THR A 412 5.38 21.93 34.67
C THR A 412 5.33 20.87 33.61
N PHE A 413 6.16 19.81 33.73
CA PHE A 413 6.16 18.70 32.79
C PHE A 413 4.81 17.96 32.79
N GLU A 414 4.23 17.70 33.93
CA GLU A 414 2.89 17.08 33.99
C GLU A 414 1.80 17.97 33.37
N GLY A 415 1.90 19.28 33.53
CA GLY A 415 1.00 20.25 32.89
C GLY A 415 1.09 20.22 31.38
N VAL A 416 2.32 20.18 30.81
CA VAL A 416 2.49 20.13 29.38
C VAL A 416 2.04 18.77 28.78
N CYS A 417 2.24 17.64 29.49
CA CYS A 417 1.70 16.35 29.08
C CYS A 417 0.16 16.37 28.97
N ARG A 418 -0.52 16.92 29.96
CA ARG A 418 -1.99 17.08 29.95
C ARG A 418 -2.45 17.98 28.82
N ARG A 419 -1.75 19.08 28.59
CA ARG A 419 -2.05 20.06 27.54
C ARG A 419 -1.81 19.44 26.13
N ALA A 420 -0.71 18.72 25.94
CA ALA A 420 -0.42 18.01 24.70
C ALA A 420 -1.50 16.96 24.42
N LEU A 421 -1.88 16.15 25.41
CA LEU A 421 -2.95 15.17 25.28
C LEU A 421 -4.28 15.82 24.88
N ARG A 422 -4.66 16.94 25.54
CA ARG A 422 -5.85 17.72 25.18
C ARG A 422 -5.75 18.22 23.74
N ALA A 423 -4.63 18.86 23.37
CA ALA A 423 -4.44 19.44 22.05
C ALA A 423 -4.52 18.37 20.95
N ILE A 424 -3.88 17.21 21.15
CA ILE A 424 -3.94 16.08 20.21
C ILE A 424 -5.36 15.49 20.13
N SER A 425 -6.07 15.39 21.24
CA SER A 425 -7.45 14.86 21.26
C SER A 425 -8.45 15.78 20.55
N GLU A 426 -8.16 17.07 20.45
CA GLU A 426 -8.97 18.06 19.72
C GLU A 426 -8.67 18.04 18.19
N VAL A 427 -7.51 17.51 17.77
CA VAL A 427 -7.17 17.36 16.35
C VAL A 427 -8.04 16.25 15.75
N HIS A 428 -8.92 16.65 14.85
CA HIS A 428 -9.86 15.73 14.22
C HIS A 428 -9.65 15.70 12.70
N ILE A 429 -9.20 14.57 12.21
CA ILE A 429 -8.89 14.33 10.80
C ILE A 429 -9.68 13.14 10.30
N ARG A 430 -10.34 13.28 9.14
CA ARG A 430 -11.09 12.21 8.49
C ARG A 430 -10.70 12.11 7.02
N GLY A 431 -10.87 10.92 6.47
CA GLY A 431 -10.54 10.60 5.09
C GLY A 431 -9.17 9.93 4.92
N VAL A 432 -8.30 10.08 5.92
CA VAL A 432 -7.01 9.39 6.04
C VAL A 432 -6.79 8.94 7.48
N LYS A 433 -6.04 7.87 7.67
CA LYS A 433 -5.58 7.41 8.98
C LYS A 433 -4.41 8.26 9.44
N THR A 434 -4.24 8.35 10.76
CA THR A 434 -3.17 9.15 11.38
C THR A 434 -2.59 8.42 12.58
N ASN A 435 -1.39 8.83 12.99
CA ASN A 435 -0.71 8.33 14.17
C ASN A 435 -1.22 8.95 15.49
N ILE A 436 -2.28 9.76 15.48
CA ILE A 436 -2.85 10.43 16.68
C ILE A 436 -3.10 9.45 17.83
N PRO A 437 -3.73 8.29 17.65
CA PRO A 437 -3.97 7.35 18.74
C PRO A 437 -2.66 6.85 19.39
N PHE A 438 -1.66 6.57 18.58
CA PHE A 438 -0.33 6.14 19.03
C PHE A 438 0.35 7.23 19.86
N ILE A 439 0.32 8.49 19.39
CA ILE A 439 0.84 9.64 20.16
C ILE A 439 0.09 9.78 21.49
N SER A 440 -1.23 9.60 21.49
CA SER A 440 -2.03 9.68 22.72
C SER A 440 -1.60 8.61 23.74
N ASN A 441 -1.34 7.39 23.28
CA ASN A 441 -0.84 6.31 24.13
C ASN A 441 0.55 6.63 24.71
N ILE A 442 1.44 7.25 23.92
CA ILE A 442 2.75 7.72 24.43
C ILE A 442 2.55 8.73 25.55
N LEU A 443 1.71 9.77 25.36
CA LEU A 443 1.54 10.87 26.29
C LEU A 443 0.94 10.44 27.66
N VAL A 444 0.21 9.33 27.70
CA VAL A 444 -0.35 8.78 28.94
C VAL A 444 0.55 7.72 29.59
N HIS A 445 1.53 7.20 28.85
CA HIS A 445 2.36 6.09 29.33
C HIS A 445 3.21 6.47 30.55
N PRO A 446 3.26 5.66 31.61
CA PRO A 446 4.00 5.99 32.86
C PRO A 446 5.48 6.26 32.64
N ALA A 447 6.15 5.43 31.78
CA ALA A 447 7.58 5.60 31.48
C ALA A 447 7.87 6.94 30.76
N PHE A 448 6.97 7.40 29.87
CA PHE A 448 7.09 8.72 29.24
C PHE A 448 7.02 9.84 30.29
N ARG A 449 6.03 9.81 31.17
CA ARG A 449 5.84 10.79 32.24
C ARG A 449 6.99 10.79 33.26
N ALA A 450 7.62 9.65 33.47
CA ALA A 450 8.80 9.53 34.32
C ALA A 450 10.11 9.90 33.63
N GLY A 451 10.10 10.25 32.32
CA GLY A 451 11.30 10.57 31.54
C GLY A 451 12.22 9.37 31.26
N GLN A 452 11.68 8.16 31.28
CA GLN A 452 12.45 6.91 31.14
C GLN A 452 12.57 6.42 29.69
N CYS A 453 12.04 7.17 28.72
CA CYS A 453 12.09 6.77 27.31
C CYS A 453 13.51 6.83 26.74
N HIS A 454 13.81 5.89 25.87
CA HIS A 454 15.06 5.76 25.12
C HIS A 454 14.75 5.49 23.63
N THR A 455 15.76 5.46 22.79
CA THR A 455 15.57 5.41 21.31
C THR A 455 14.84 4.17 20.80
N LYS A 456 14.75 3.10 21.57
CA LYS A 456 14.02 1.86 21.23
C LYS A 456 12.69 1.72 21.98
N PHE A 457 12.34 2.67 22.81
CA PHE A 457 11.15 2.59 23.66
C PHE A 457 9.88 2.24 22.86
N THR A 458 9.69 2.84 21.70
CA THR A 458 8.50 2.60 20.87
C THR A 458 8.46 1.19 20.27
N ASP A 459 9.63 0.61 19.96
CA ASP A 459 9.72 -0.72 19.37
C ASP A 459 9.57 -1.83 20.44
N GLU A 460 9.88 -1.50 21.70
CA GLU A 460 9.88 -2.43 22.84
C GLU A 460 8.61 -2.36 23.69
N THR A 461 7.65 -1.48 23.35
CA THR A 461 6.41 -1.24 24.10
C THR A 461 5.18 -1.52 23.23
N PRO A 462 4.74 -2.80 23.13
CA PRO A 462 3.60 -3.19 22.29
C PRO A 462 2.28 -2.47 22.65
N GLU A 463 2.11 -2.12 23.92
CA GLU A 463 0.90 -1.45 24.42
C GLU A 463 0.64 -0.10 23.74
N LEU A 464 1.67 0.54 23.18
CA LEU A 464 1.51 1.78 22.43
C LEU A 464 0.70 1.60 21.15
N PHE A 465 0.62 0.39 20.62
CA PHE A 465 -0.09 0.02 19.41
C PHE A 465 -1.51 -0.52 19.67
N GLU A 466 -1.88 -0.69 20.94
CA GLU A 466 -3.24 -1.04 21.33
C GLU A 466 -4.13 0.19 21.17
N ILE A 467 -4.77 0.29 20.01
CA ILE A 467 -5.62 1.41 19.66
C ILE A 467 -7.07 1.06 19.95
N GLU A 468 -7.59 1.57 21.06
CA GLU A 468 -9.04 1.55 21.27
C GLU A 468 -9.72 2.41 20.20
N ASN A 469 -10.73 1.85 19.55
CA ASN A 469 -11.60 2.62 18.67
C ASN A 469 -12.21 3.79 19.42
N SER A 470 -11.68 4.98 19.20
CA SER A 470 -12.15 6.17 19.88
C SER A 470 -13.67 6.30 19.69
N ARG A 471 -14.41 6.53 20.77
CA ARG A 471 -15.84 6.82 20.74
C ARG A 471 -16.05 8.18 20.09
N ASP A 472 -15.85 8.22 18.79
CA ASP A 472 -15.97 9.44 17.99
C ASP A 472 -17.39 10.01 18.09
N ARG A 473 -17.45 11.24 18.56
CA ARG A 473 -18.72 11.97 18.75
C ARG A 473 -19.47 12.13 17.43
N ALA A 474 -18.77 12.30 16.32
CA ALA A 474 -19.37 12.40 14.99
C ALA A 474 -19.93 11.08 14.51
N THR A 475 -19.25 9.96 14.75
CA THR A 475 -19.81 8.62 14.50
C THR A 475 -21.03 8.34 15.37
N ARG A 476 -21.04 8.82 16.63
CA ARG A 476 -22.24 8.75 17.50
C ARG A 476 -23.39 9.58 16.94
N VAL A 477 -23.12 10.80 16.46
CA VAL A 477 -24.12 11.66 15.82
C VAL A 477 -24.63 11.05 14.52
N LEU A 478 -23.73 10.51 13.66
CA LEU A 478 -24.10 9.81 12.44
C LEU A 478 -24.91 8.55 12.73
N LYS A 479 -24.51 7.76 13.74
CA LYS A 479 -25.32 6.60 14.21
C LYS A 479 -26.69 7.05 14.75
N TYR A 480 -26.74 8.17 15.46
CA TYR A 480 -27.99 8.74 15.97
C TYR A 480 -28.88 9.24 14.82
N ILE A 481 -28.31 9.98 13.85
CA ILE A 481 -29.04 10.43 12.65
C ILE A 481 -29.51 9.22 11.83
N ALA A 482 -28.65 8.22 11.60
CA ALA A 482 -29.02 7.00 10.91
C ALA A 482 -30.12 6.25 11.67
N LYS A 483 -30.03 6.18 13.00
CA LYS A 483 -31.07 5.59 13.85
C LYS A 483 -32.40 6.36 13.73
N ILE A 484 -32.37 7.70 13.78
CA ILE A 484 -33.58 8.53 13.61
C ILE A 484 -34.16 8.32 12.21
N GLN A 485 -33.34 8.33 11.14
CA GLN A 485 -33.83 8.10 9.78
C GLN A 485 -34.40 6.70 9.59
N VAL A 486 -33.79 5.68 10.21
CA VAL A 486 -34.27 4.29 10.12
C VAL A 486 -35.49 4.04 11.01
N GLU A 487 -35.56 4.68 12.18
CA GLU A 487 -36.63 4.48 13.17
C GLU A 487 -37.72 5.58 13.09
N SER A 488 -37.54 6.63 12.26
CA SER A 488 -38.52 7.70 12.14
C SER A 488 -39.82 7.18 11.51
N PRO A 489 -40.98 7.44 12.09
CA PRO A 489 -42.25 7.02 11.52
C PRO A 489 -42.58 7.68 10.17
N ASN A 490 -41.90 8.79 9.82
CA ASN A 490 -42.08 9.53 8.55
C ASN A 490 -40.94 9.29 7.53
N ALA A 491 -39.94 8.47 7.85
CA ALA A 491 -39.00 8.06 6.83
C ALA A 491 -39.75 7.17 5.83
N GLU A 492 -39.72 7.51 4.53
CA GLU A 492 -40.05 6.55 3.48
C GLU A 492 -39.07 5.38 3.63
N ARG A 493 -39.43 4.43 4.47
CA ARG A 493 -38.75 3.15 4.52
C ARG A 493 -39.01 2.52 3.17
N LYS A 494 -38.00 2.24 2.38
CA LYS A 494 -38.08 1.23 1.36
C LYS A 494 -38.46 -0.07 2.10
N GLN A 495 -39.75 -0.32 2.21
CA GLN A 495 -40.24 -1.61 2.67
C GLN A 495 -39.95 -2.58 1.54
N PHE A 496 -39.05 -3.48 1.79
CA PHE A 496 -38.90 -4.64 0.96
C PHE A 496 -39.95 -5.65 1.46
N ASP A 497 -40.84 -6.06 0.58
CA ASP A 497 -41.71 -7.19 0.87
C ASP A 497 -40.89 -8.43 1.21
N ALA A 498 -41.49 -9.35 1.95
CA ALA A 498 -40.85 -10.64 2.19
C ALA A 498 -40.60 -11.34 0.85
N PRO A 499 -39.40 -11.93 0.63
CA PRO A 499 -39.11 -12.58 -0.63
C PRO A 499 -40.05 -13.78 -0.81
N ARG A 500 -40.45 -14.04 -2.06
CA ARG A 500 -41.28 -15.17 -2.45
C ARG A 500 -40.51 -16.49 -2.36
N ILE A 501 -40.41 -17.05 -1.15
CA ILE A 501 -39.59 -18.24 -0.90
C ILE A 501 -40.12 -19.42 -1.75
N PRO A 502 -39.24 -20.09 -2.55
CA PRO A 502 -39.63 -21.24 -3.36
C PRO A 502 -39.75 -22.51 -2.48
N HIS A 503 -40.87 -22.62 -1.77
CA HIS A 503 -41.11 -23.78 -0.92
C HIS A 503 -41.14 -25.08 -1.74
N PRO A 504 -40.44 -26.14 -1.33
CA PRO A 504 -40.45 -27.41 -2.03
C PRO A 504 -41.85 -28.02 -1.97
N LYS A 505 -42.25 -28.73 -3.02
CA LYS A 505 -43.51 -29.49 -3.12
C LYS A 505 -43.35 -30.93 -2.63
N LEU A 506 -42.11 -31.42 -2.60
CA LEU A 506 -41.72 -32.74 -2.16
C LEU A 506 -41.14 -32.69 -0.75
N GLU A 507 -41.41 -33.69 0.11
CA GLU A 507 -40.77 -33.81 1.43
C GLU A 507 -39.24 -34.04 1.30
N GLN A 508 -38.81 -34.75 0.29
CA GLN A 508 -37.41 -34.94 -0.04
C GLN A 508 -37.18 -34.72 -1.54
N PRO A 509 -36.08 -34.05 -1.91
CA PRO A 509 -35.73 -33.84 -3.32
C PRO A 509 -35.41 -35.19 -4.00
N LYS A 510 -35.61 -35.26 -5.32
CA LYS A 510 -35.25 -36.43 -6.12
C LYS A 510 -33.75 -36.69 -5.99
N PRO A 511 -33.31 -37.97 -5.94
CA PRO A 511 -31.91 -38.31 -6.07
C PRO A 511 -31.31 -37.71 -7.35
N GLY A 512 -30.07 -37.17 -7.26
CA GLY A 512 -29.37 -36.56 -8.38
C GLY A 512 -27.98 -37.14 -8.57
N LEU A 513 -27.14 -36.39 -9.25
CA LEU A 513 -25.74 -36.78 -9.56
C LEU A 513 -24.85 -36.95 -8.33
N LYS A 514 -25.18 -36.30 -7.23
CA LYS A 514 -24.47 -36.49 -5.95
C LYS A 514 -24.51 -37.95 -5.50
N GLN A 515 -25.68 -38.61 -5.59
CA GLN A 515 -25.84 -40.01 -5.20
C GLN A 515 -25.06 -40.94 -6.16
N LEU A 516 -24.99 -40.61 -7.46
CA LEU A 516 -24.17 -41.36 -8.42
C LEU A 516 -22.69 -41.27 -8.07
N LEU A 517 -22.19 -40.05 -7.82
CA LEU A 517 -20.82 -39.81 -7.40
C LEU A 517 -20.45 -40.61 -6.13
N ASP A 518 -21.31 -40.53 -5.11
CA ASP A 518 -21.05 -41.19 -3.82
C ASP A 518 -21.02 -42.72 -3.93
N LYS A 519 -21.82 -43.26 -4.83
CA LYS A 519 -21.94 -44.70 -4.99
C LYS A 519 -20.93 -45.31 -5.94
N GLU A 520 -20.66 -44.65 -7.05
CA GLU A 520 -19.93 -45.23 -8.21
C GLU A 520 -18.66 -44.42 -8.59
N GLY A 521 -18.45 -43.26 -7.96
CA GLY A 521 -17.24 -42.42 -8.15
C GLY A 521 -17.30 -41.50 -9.37
N PRO A 522 -16.23 -40.73 -9.58
CA PRO A 522 -16.18 -39.65 -10.58
C PRO A 522 -16.18 -40.15 -12.03
N ASP A 523 -15.60 -41.31 -12.32
CA ASP A 523 -15.64 -41.90 -13.69
C ASP A 523 -17.07 -42.30 -14.12
N ALA A 524 -17.91 -42.76 -13.21
CA ALA A 524 -19.31 -43.03 -13.50
C ALA A 524 -20.07 -41.74 -13.84
N VAL A 525 -19.81 -40.65 -13.14
CA VAL A 525 -20.40 -39.34 -13.47
C VAL A 525 -19.90 -38.85 -14.84
N LYS A 526 -18.60 -38.97 -15.14
CA LYS A 526 -18.04 -38.64 -16.45
C LYS A 526 -18.72 -39.40 -17.58
N THR A 527 -18.88 -40.72 -17.43
CA THR A 527 -19.54 -41.59 -18.43
C THR A 527 -21.01 -41.20 -18.57
N TRP A 528 -21.70 -40.98 -17.45
CA TRP A 528 -23.09 -40.54 -17.47
C TRP A 528 -23.29 -39.23 -18.23
N VAL A 529 -22.38 -38.24 -18.06
CA VAL A 529 -22.42 -36.96 -18.78
C VAL A 529 -22.27 -37.17 -20.29
N LEU A 530 -21.31 -38.03 -20.72
CA LEU A 530 -21.05 -38.31 -22.14
C LEU A 530 -22.23 -39.02 -22.83
N ASP A 531 -23.01 -39.79 -22.07
CA ASP A 531 -24.20 -40.49 -22.58
C ASP A 531 -25.42 -39.58 -22.75
N GLN A 532 -25.37 -38.33 -22.22
CA GLN A 532 -26.51 -37.40 -22.34
C GLN A 532 -26.57 -36.77 -23.72
N LYS A 533 -27.77 -36.74 -24.31
CA LYS A 533 -28.04 -35.93 -25.50
C LYS A 533 -28.45 -34.50 -25.16
N LYS A 534 -29.15 -34.33 -24.03
CA LYS A 534 -29.57 -33.01 -23.52
C LYS A 534 -28.36 -32.16 -23.10
N LEU A 535 -28.52 -30.86 -23.20
CA LEU A 535 -27.55 -29.90 -22.60
C LEU A 535 -27.72 -29.92 -21.07
N LEU A 536 -26.60 -30.07 -20.35
CA LEU A 536 -26.58 -29.98 -18.90
C LEU A 536 -26.27 -28.55 -18.46
N ILE A 537 -26.81 -28.15 -17.31
CA ILE A 537 -26.67 -26.81 -16.75
C ILE A 537 -25.88 -26.88 -15.44
N CYS A 538 -24.90 -26.00 -15.29
CA CYS A 538 -24.30 -25.60 -14.02
C CYS A 538 -24.91 -24.26 -13.60
N ASP A 539 -25.53 -24.17 -12.42
CA ASP A 539 -26.03 -22.91 -11.88
C ASP A 539 -24.98 -22.21 -11.04
N THR A 540 -24.68 -20.95 -11.37
CA THR A 540 -23.68 -20.12 -10.69
C THR A 540 -24.26 -19.07 -9.76
N THR A 541 -25.59 -19.09 -9.56
CA THR A 541 -26.34 -18.05 -8.84
C THR A 541 -25.80 -17.81 -7.42
N MET A 542 -25.45 -18.88 -6.70
CA MET A 542 -25.02 -18.81 -5.31
C MET A 542 -23.52 -18.50 -5.15
N ARG A 543 -22.76 -18.34 -6.24
CA ARG A 543 -21.34 -17.97 -6.18
C ARG A 543 -21.00 -16.87 -7.17
N ASP A 544 -20.73 -17.20 -8.46
CA ASP A 544 -20.13 -16.27 -9.42
C ASP A 544 -21.08 -15.15 -9.81
N ALA A 545 -22.35 -15.43 -9.92
CA ALA A 545 -23.37 -14.45 -10.26
C ALA A 545 -23.40 -13.28 -9.24
N HIS A 546 -23.54 -13.60 -7.94
CA HIS A 546 -23.55 -12.55 -6.92
C HIS A 546 -22.18 -11.97 -6.63
N GLN A 547 -21.08 -12.70 -6.91
CA GLN A 547 -19.75 -12.14 -6.91
C GLN A 547 -19.62 -11.03 -7.95
N SER A 548 -20.12 -11.27 -9.14
CA SER A 548 -19.99 -10.38 -10.30
C SER A 548 -20.94 -9.18 -10.25
N LEU A 549 -22.16 -9.36 -9.72
CA LEU A 549 -23.19 -8.31 -9.66
C LEU A 549 -23.23 -7.56 -8.34
N LEU A 550 -23.00 -8.23 -7.21
CA LEU A 550 -23.28 -7.74 -5.86
C LEU A 550 -22.01 -7.73 -4.99
N ALA A 551 -20.83 -7.65 -5.60
CA ALA A 551 -19.52 -7.64 -4.90
C ALA A 551 -19.41 -8.75 -3.83
N THR A 552 -19.97 -9.92 -4.07
CA THR A 552 -20.01 -11.10 -3.15
C THR A 552 -20.76 -10.82 -1.82
N ARG A 553 -21.62 -9.80 -1.75
CA ARG A 553 -22.25 -9.36 -0.46
C ARG A 553 -23.46 -10.22 -0.04
N MET A 554 -23.87 -11.21 -0.84
CA MET A 554 -25.02 -12.07 -0.48
C MET A 554 -24.74 -12.88 0.79
N ARG A 555 -25.67 -12.82 1.74
CA ARG A 555 -25.57 -13.49 3.04
C ARG A 555 -26.03 -14.94 2.98
N THR A 556 -25.45 -15.77 3.83
CA THR A 556 -25.79 -17.18 4.00
C THR A 556 -27.28 -17.38 4.25
N ARG A 557 -27.92 -16.51 5.05
CA ARG A 557 -29.35 -16.58 5.34
C ARG A 557 -30.21 -16.58 4.07
N ASP A 558 -29.91 -15.70 3.11
CA ASP A 558 -30.73 -15.60 1.89
C ASP A 558 -30.48 -16.79 0.95
N MET A 559 -29.30 -17.39 0.98
CA MET A 559 -29.05 -18.65 0.26
C MET A 559 -29.83 -19.82 0.88
N LEU A 560 -29.84 -19.93 2.21
CA LEU A 560 -30.53 -21.00 2.93
C LEU A 560 -32.05 -20.97 2.75
N LEU A 561 -32.64 -19.79 2.61
CA LEU A 561 -34.11 -19.67 2.36
C LEU A 561 -34.49 -20.19 0.96
N GLY A 562 -33.62 -20.02 -0.04
CA GLY A 562 -33.84 -20.54 -1.40
C GLY A 562 -33.44 -22.01 -1.59
N ALA A 563 -32.57 -22.53 -0.72
CA ALA A 563 -31.89 -23.81 -0.90
C ALA A 563 -32.86 -25.02 -1.06
N PRO A 564 -33.92 -25.18 -0.23
CA PRO A 564 -34.85 -26.33 -0.40
C PRO A 564 -35.57 -26.33 -1.75
N GLY A 565 -36.01 -25.15 -2.22
CA GLY A 565 -36.60 -25.00 -3.56
C GLY A 565 -35.58 -25.28 -4.68
N THR A 566 -34.36 -24.85 -4.51
CA THR A 566 -33.24 -25.11 -5.45
C THR A 566 -32.97 -26.61 -5.56
N ALA A 567 -32.96 -27.35 -4.44
CA ALA A 567 -32.72 -28.80 -4.42
C ALA A 567 -33.78 -29.58 -5.20
N GLU A 568 -35.02 -29.10 -5.23
CA GLU A 568 -36.11 -29.71 -5.99
C GLU A 568 -36.14 -29.29 -7.46
N ILE A 569 -36.09 -27.96 -7.70
CA ILE A 569 -36.31 -27.39 -9.04
C ILE A 569 -35.11 -27.67 -9.95
N LEU A 570 -33.89 -27.61 -9.41
CA LEU A 570 -32.65 -27.84 -10.16
C LEU A 570 -32.07 -29.25 -9.96
N ALA A 571 -32.86 -30.21 -9.53
CA ALA A 571 -32.40 -31.60 -9.28
C ALA A 571 -31.75 -32.25 -10.52
N ASP A 572 -32.18 -31.88 -11.71
CA ASP A 572 -31.63 -32.35 -12.99
C ASP A 572 -30.48 -31.51 -13.55
N CYS A 573 -30.02 -30.49 -12.83
CA CYS A 573 -28.81 -29.77 -13.17
C CYS A 573 -27.55 -30.60 -12.88
N PHE A 574 -26.47 -30.31 -13.60
CA PHE A 574 -25.20 -30.98 -13.38
C PHE A 574 -24.61 -30.61 -12.02
N SER A 575 -24.49 -29.29 -11.73
CA SER A 575 -23.88 -28.79 -10.49
C SER A 575 -24.40 -27.40 -10.08
N LEU A 576 -24.17 -27.05 -8.85
CA LEU A 576 -24.32 -25.69 -8.32
C LEU A 576 -22.93 -25.16 -7.91
N GLU A 577 -22.54 -24.02 -8.41
CA GLU A 577 -21.28 -23.42 -8.01
C GLU A 577 -21.46 -22.67 -6.67
N MET A 578 -20.73 -23.09 -5.64
CA MET A 578 -20.90 -22.65 -4.25
C MET A 578 -19.75 -21.79 -3.73
N TRP A 579 -18.53 -22.09 -4.14
CA TRP A 579 -17.32 -21.44 -3.63
C TRP A 579 -16.40 -20.94 -4.74
N GLY A 580 -15.67 -19.85 -4.43
CA GLY A 580 -14.55 -19.28 -5.18
C GLY A 580 -13.72 -18.38 -4.28
N GLY A 581 -12.67 -17.78 -4.83
CA GLY A 581 -11.71 -16.99 -4.03
C GLY A 581 -12.34 -15.86 -3.22
N ALA A 582 -13.22 -15.07 -3.86
CA ALA A 582 -13.86 -13.94 -3.17
C ALA A 582 -14.85 -14.39 -2.09
N THR A 583 -15.39 -15.62 -2.12
CA THR A 583 -16.27 -16.12 -1.08
C THR A 583 -15.60 -16.07 0.29
N PHE A 584 -14.35 -16.52 0.39
CA PHE A 584 -13.59 -16.52 1.65
C PHE A 584 -13.26 -15.11 2.13
N ASP A 585 -12.65 -14.29 1.26
CA ASP A 585 -12.25 -12.93 1.61
C ASP A 585 -13.46 -12.09 2.07
N VAL A 586 -14.55 -12.13 1.31
CA VAL A 586 -15.72 -11.30 1.62
C VAL A 586 -16.50 -11.83 2.82
N ALA A 587 -16.66 -13.15 2.96
CA ALA A 587 -17.37 -13.73 4.09
C ALA A 587 -16.70 -13.36 5.42
N TYR A 588 -15.38 -13.50 5.53
CA TYR A 588 -14.67 -13.16 6.75
C TYR A 588 -14.56 -11.65 6.98
N ARG A 589 -14.18 -10.90 5.95
CA ARG A 589 -13.83 -9.47 6.09
C ARG A 589 -15.05 -8.56 6.24
N PHE A 590 -16.14 -8.86 5.54
CA PHE A 590 -17.26 -7.95 5.42
C PHE A 590 -18.58 -8.50 5.96
N LEU A 591 -18.83 -9.83 5.83
CA LEU A 591 -20.08 -10.43 6.28
C LEU A 591 -19.98 -10.96 7.71
N HIS A 592 -18.76 -11.21 8.19
CA HIS A 592 -18.51 -11.88 9.46
C HIS A 592 -19.21 -13.24 9.56
N GLU A 593 -19.18 -13.99 8.45
CA GLU A 593 -19.76 -15.33 8.31
C GLU A 593 -18.64 -16.33 7.96
N SER A 594 -18.77 -17.56 8.46
CA SER A 594 -17.87 -18.65 8.06
C SER A 594 -18.31 -19.23 6.71
N PRO A 595 -17.44 -19.24 5.69
CA PRO A 595 -17.75 -19.90 4.43
C PRO A 595 -17.88 -21.43 4.59
N TRP A 596 -17.20 -22.03 5.57
CA TRP A 596 -17.31 -23.45 5.91
C TRP A 596 -18.69 -23.79 6.45
N GLU A 597 -19.14 -23.08 7.48
CA GLU A 597 -20.49 -23.23 8.04
C GLU A 597 -21.57 -23.00 6.97
N ARG A 598 -21.38 -22.00 6.10
CA ARG A 598 -22.26 -21.76 4.94
C ARG A 598 -22.38 -23.00 4.06
N LEU A 599 -21.26 -23.62 3.72
CA LEU A 599 -21.22 -24.79 2.87
C LEU A 599 -21.94 -25.99 3.52
N ASP A 600 -21.64 -26.26 4.80
CA ASP A 600 -22.23 -27.36 5.56
C ASP A 600 -23.75 -27.21 5.64
N LEU A 601 -24.25 -26.02 5.98
CA LEU A 601 -25.67 -25.71 6.04
C LEU A 601 -26.38 -25.85 4.68
N LEU A 602 -25.71 -25.39 3.60
CA LEU A 602 -26.27 -25.55 2.25
C LEU A 602 -26.28 -27.00 1.82
N ARG A 603 -25.24 -27.78 2.12
CA ARG A 603 -25.18 -29.21 1.82
C ARG A 603 -26.30 -29.97 2.53
N GLU A 604 -26.63 -29.62 3.78
CA GLU A 604 -27.78 -30.19 4.50
C GLU A 604 -29.09 -29.96 3.76
N LYS A 605 -29.30 -28.76 3.17
CA LYS A 605 -30.54 -28.40 2.47
C LYS A 605 -30.57 -28.85 1.01
N ILE A 606 -29.43 -29.11 0.39
CA ILE A 606 -29.28 -29.55 -1.00
C ILE A 606 -28.46 -30.84 -1.04
N PRO A 607 -29.03 -31.99 -0.69
CA PRO A 607 -28.29 -33.25 -0.59
C PRO A 607 -28.06 -33.99 -1.92
N ASN A 608 -28.69 -33.55 -3.02
CA ASN A 608 -28.84 -34.32 -4.26
C ASN A 608 -28.04 -33.76 -5.45
N ILE A 609 -27.66 -32.51 -5.44
CA ILE A 609 -26.96 -31.87 -6.55
C ILE A 609 -25.43 -31.76 -6.22
N LEU A 610 -24.60 -31.92 -7.23
CA LEU A 610 -23.15 -31.75 -7.08
C LEU A 610 -22.81 -30.30 -6.71
N PHE A 611 -21.96 -30.10 -5.70
CA PHE A 611 -21.41 -28.78 -5.37
C PHE A 611 -20.06 -28.57 -6.05
N GLN A 612 -19.93 -27.44 -6.74
CA GLN A 612 -18.75 -27.07 -7.47
C GLN A 612 -18.05 -25.91 -6.77
N MET A 613 -16.72 -25.93 -6.79
CA MET A 613 -15.91 -24.78 -6.42
C MET A 613 -14.89 -24.42 -7.49
N LEU A 614 -14.53 -23.15 -7.54
CA LEU A 614 -13.44 -22.64 -8.33
C LEU A 614 -12.16 -22.55 -7.47
N ILE A 615 -11.07 -23.17 -7.92
CA ILE A 615 -9.78 -23.14 -7.24
C ILE A 615 -8.66 -22.66 -8.20
N ARG A 616 -7.84 -21.72 -7.73
CA ARG A 616 -6.75 -21.12 -8.50
C ARG A 616 -5.45 -21.91 -8.31
N GLY A 617 -5.39 -23.16 -8.78
CA GLY A 617 -4.19 -23.98 -8.69
C GLY A 617 -3.40 -23.77 -7.38
N ALA A 618 -2.16 -23.32 -7.48
CA ALA A 618 -1.26 -23.08 -6.34
C ALA A 618 -1.66 -21.86 -5.44
N ASN A 619 -2.66 -21.07 -5.84
CA ASN A 619 -3.17 -19.97 -5.03
C ASN A 619 -4.43 -20.33 -4.23
N ALA A 620 -4.99 -21.53 -4.38
CA ALA A 620 -6.23 -21.95 -3.78
C ALA A 620 -7.35 -20.90 -3.95
N VAL A 621 -7.77 -20.27 -2.87
CA VAL A 621 -8.74 -19.16 -2.84
C VAL A 621 -8.11 -17.78 -2.62
N GLY A 622 -6.78 -17.72 -2.47
CA GLY A 622 -6.01 -16.49 -2.22
C GLY A 622 -5.46 -15.81 -3.47
N TYR A 623 -4.58 -14.84 -3.26
CA TYR A 623 -3.95 -14.03 -4.31
C TYR A 623 -2.43 -14.28 -4.43
N THR A 624 -1.86 -15.06 -3.50
CA THR A 624 -0.46 -15.45 -3.45
C THR A 624 -0.35 -16.97 -3.55
N ASN A 625 0.84 -17.48 -3.89
CA ASN A 625 1.07 -18.92 -3.85
C ASN A 625 1.18 -19.41 -2.41
N TYR A 626 0.68 -20.61 -2.18
CA TYR A 626 0.78 -21.31 -0.91
C TYR A 626 1.68 -22.54 -1.05
N PRO A 627 2.27 -23.02 0.08
CA PRO A 627 2.97 -24.30 0.09
C PRO A 627 2.08 -25.46 -0.35
N ASP A 628 2.65 -26.44 -1.02
CA ASP A 628 1.92 -27.59 -1.57
C ASP A 628 1.10 -28.35 -0.52
N ASN A 629 1.61 -28.46 0.72
CA ASN A 629 0.90 -29.15 1.79
C ASN A 629 -0.39 -28.42 2.21
N LEU A 630 -0.41 -27.08 2.15
CA LEU A 630 -1.64 -26.32 2.43
C LEU A 630 -2.66 -26.50 1.31
N ILE A 631 -2.24 -26.51 0.04
CA ILE A 631 -3.14 -26.77 -1.10
C ILE A 631 -3.82 -28.12 -0.95
N ARG A 632 -3.05 -29.17 -0.60
CA ARG A 632 -3.56 -30.51 -0.40
C ARG A 632 -4.57 -30.58 0.76
N GLU A 633 -4.23 -30.01 1.91
CA GLU A 633 -5.12 -30.01 3.08
C GLU A 633 -6.41 -29.21 2.79
N PHE A 634 -6.29 -28.06 2.14
CA PHE A 634 -7.44 -27.24 1.77
C PHE A 634 -8.44 -28.00 0.84
N ILE A 635 -7.92 -28.73 -0.14
CA ILE A 635 -8.75 -29.55 -1.03
C ILE A 635 -9.39 -30.71 -0.28
N ALA A 636 -8.63 -31.40 0.55
CA ALA A 636 -9.13 -32.50 1.36
C ALA A 636 -10.25 -32.04 2.31
N GLU A 637 -10.09 -30.90 2.96
CA GLU A 637 -11.11 -30.32 3.84
C GLU A 637 -12.36 -29.88 3.05
N SER A 638 -12.16 -29.21 1.90
CA SER A 638 -13.26 -28.81 1.02
C SER A 638 -14.08 -30.01 0.53
N ALA A 639 -13.40 -31.12 0.21
CA ALA A 639 -14.05 -32.36 -0.17
C ALA A 639 -14.85 -32.98 0.99
N ARG A 640 -14.31 -32.91 2.23
CA ARG A 640 -15.02 -33.36 3.45
C ARG A 640 -16.27 -32.52 3.74
N SER A 641 -16.17 -31.19 3.58
CA SER A 641 -17.29 -30.25 3.78
C SER A 641 -18.32 -30.26 2.67
N GLY A 642 -18.13 -31.05 1.62
CA GLY A 642 -19.19 -31.35 0.64
C GLY A 642 -18.96 -30.80 -0.77
N ILE A 643 -17.79 -30.33 -1.13
CA ILE A 643 -17.45 -30.03 -2.52
C ILE A 643 -17.24 -31.33 -3.29
N ASP A 644 -17.85 -31.43 -4.47
CA ASP A 644 -17.84 -32.60 -5.33
C ASP A 644 -17.07 -32.37 -6.63
N VAL A 645 -17.11 -31.14 -7.17
CA VAL A 645 -16.47 -30.75 -8.43
C VAL A 645 -15.47 -29.64 -8.16
N PHE A 646 -14.21 -29.87 -8.46
CA PHE A 646 -13.15 -28.89 -8.32
C PHE A 646 -12.75 -28.36 -9.70
N ARG A 647 -13.17 -27.12 -10.01
CA ARG A 647 -12.78 -26.38 -11.19
C ARG A 647 -11.41 -25.75 -10.97
N ILE A 648 -10.38 -26.40 -11.48
CA ILE A 648 -8.98 -26.00 -11.27
C ILE A 648 -8.49 -25.22 -12.49
N PHE A 649 -7.97 -24.00 -12.26
CA PHE A 649 -7.37 -23.18 -13.31
C PHE A 649 -6.05 -22.56 -12.86
N ASP A 650 -5.20 -22.19 -13.82
CA ASP A 650 -4.05 -21.32 -13.61
C ASP A 650 -4.21 -20.02 -14.38
N SER A 651 -3.77 -18.90 -13.80
CA SER A 651 -4.01 -17.56 -14.35
C SER A 651 -3.24 -17.26 -15.64
N LEU A 652 -2.24 -18.07 -15.98
CA LEU A 652 -1.45 -18.00 -17.20
C LEU A 652 -1.60 -19.26 -18.08
N ASN A 653 -2.56 -20.13 -17.72
CA ASN A 653 -2.71 -21.47 -18.30
C ASN A 653 -1.43 -22.35 -18.17
N TRP A 654 -0.69 -22.13 -17.09
CA TRP A 654 0.54 -22.88 -16.83
C TRP A 654 0.22 -24.19 -16.09
N ILE A 655 0.27 -25.31 -16.82
CA ILE A 655 -0.15 -26.61 -16.29
C ILE A 655 0.56 -27.02 -15.00
N PRO A 656 1.90 -26.80 -14.82
CA PRO A 656 2.55 -27.12 -13.54
C PRO A 656 1.90 -26.42 -12.33
N GLY A 657 1.33 -25.23 -12.50
CA GLY A 657 0.59 -24.52 -11.46
C GLY A 657 -0.71 -25.22 -11.00
N MET A 658 -1.24 -26.14 -11.81
CA MET A 658 -2.47 -26.88 -11.55
C MET A 658 -2.22 -28.29 -10.96
N GLU A 659 -1.05 -28.85 -11.15
CA GLU A 659 -0.73 -30.28 -10.89
C GLU A 659 -1.05 -30.72 -9.46
N VAL A 660 -0.58 -29.98 -8.46
CA VAL A 660 -0.79 -30.34 -7.05
C VAL A 660 -2.28 -30.40 -6.68
N ALA A 661 -3.05 -29.46 -7.24
CA ALA A 661 -4.49 -29.41 -6.99
C ALA A 661 -5.20 -30.58 -7.72
N MET A 662 -4.83 -30.85 -8.97
CA MET A 662 -5.40 -31.98 -9.73
C MET A 662 -5.10 -33.31 -9.03
N ASP A 663 -3.85 -33.57 -8.64
CA ASP A 663 -3.44 -34.78 -7.94
C ASP A 663 -4.23 -35.02 -6.67
N GLU A 664 -4.42 -33.97 -5.85
CA GLU A 664 -5.14 -34.10 -4.59
C GLU A 664 -6.63 -34.35 -4.82
N VAL A 665 -7.27 -33.67 -5.78
CA VAL A 665 -8.69 -33.90 -6.13
C VAL A 665 -8.91 -35.34 -6.59
N LEU A 666 -8.04 -35.86 -7.43
CA LEU A 666 -8.10 -37.26 -7.89
C LEU A 666 -7.93 -38.23 -6.70
N LYS A 667 -6.99 -37.97 -5.82
CA LYS A 667 -6.77 -38.74 -4.58
C LYS A 667 -7.98 -38.75 -3.64
N GLN A 668 -8.71 -37.63 -3.56
CA GLN A 668 -9.94 -37.52 -2.74
C GLN A 668 -11.16 -38.19 -3.42
N GLY A 669 -11.03 -38.75 -4.61
CA GLY A 669 -12.13 -39.40 -5.36
C GLY A 669 -13.21 -38.39 -5.77
N LYS A 670 -12.85 -37.16 -6.02
CA LYS A 670 -13.75 -36.08 -6.46
C LYS A 670 -13.59 -35.79 -7.96
N ILE A 671 -14.52 -35.05 -8.54
CA ILE A 671 -14.49 -34.70 -9.96
C ILE A 671 -13.45 -33.61 -10.20
N CYS A 672 -12.39 -33.94 -10.92
CA CYS A 672 -11.38 -33.02 -11.39
C CYS A 672 -11.85 -32.37 -12.70
N GLU A 673 -12.26 -31.12 -12.62
CA GLU A 673 -12.58 -30.28 -13.77
C GLU A 673 -11.39 -29.37 -14.07
N ALA A 674 -10.54 -29.80 -15.01
CA ALA A 674 -9.37 -29.00 -15.41
C ALA A 674 -9.77 -27.94 -16.43
N THR A 675 -9.23 -26.74 -16.27
CA THR A 675 -9.76 -25.56 -16.95
C THR A 675 -8.72 -24.87 -17.80
N ILE A 676 -9.09 -24.49 -19.03
CA ILE A 676 -8.32 -23.60 -19.89
C ILE A 676 -9.00 -22.23 -19.89
N CYS A 677 -8.28 -21.22 -19.45
CA CYS A 677 -8.72 -19.83 -19.52
C CYS A 677 -8.63 -19.34 -20.97
N TYR A 678 -9.75 -18.84 -21.50
CA TYR A 678 -9.81 -18.33 -22.87
C TYR A 678 -9.34 -16.88 -22.95
N THR A 679 -8.56 -16.59 -23.97
CA THR A 679 -8.16 -15.22 -24.37
C THR A 679 -7.92 -15.18 -25.89
N GLY A 680 -7.83 -13.98 -26.43
CA GLY A 680 -7.68 -13.81 -27.88
C GLY A 680 -8.99 -13.97 -28.65
N ASP A 681 -8.86 -14.32 -29.94
CA ASP A 681 -9.99 -14.60 -30.84
C ASP A 681 -9.55 -15.65 -31.88
N ILE A 682 -10.02 -16.88 -31.73
CA ILE A 682 -9.65 -17.99 -32.62
C ILE A 682 -10.16 -17.80 -34.06
N LEU A 683 -11.05 -16.84 -34.32
CA LEU A 683 -11.53 -16.51 -35.66
C LEU A 683 -10.75 -15.39 -36.33
N ASP A 684 -9.89 -14.68 -35.59
CA ASP A 684 -9.07 -13.60 -36.16
C ASP A 684 -7.74 -14.18 -36.70
N PRO A 685 -7.55 -14.22 -38.05
CA PRO A 685 -6.34 -14.79 -38.65
C PRO A 685 -5.07 -13.95 -38.37
N LYS A 686 -5.20 -12.76 -37.82
CA LYS A 686 -4.07 -11.93 -37.43
C LYS A 686 -3.48 -12.29 -36.05
N ARG A 687 -4.22 -13.08 -35.28
CA ARG A 687 -3.75 -13.54 -33.98
C ARG A 687 -3.09 -14.91 -34.11
N ASP A 688 -1.80 -14.96 -33.94
CA ASP A 688 -0.94 -16.15 -34.04
C ASP A 688 -0.77 -16.92 -32.72
N LYS A 689 -1.12 -16.29 -31.60
CA LYS A 689 -1.17 -16.88 -30.26
C LYS A 689 -2.58 -17.35 -29.94
N TYR A 690 -2.73 -18.25 -28.98
CA TYR A 690 -4.04 -18.77 -28.54
C TYR A 690 -4.92 -19.23 -29.69
N THR A 691 -4.28 -19.91 -30.65
CA THR A 691 -4.95 -20.52 -31.80
C THR A 691 -5.75 -21.76 -31.38
N LEU A 692 -6.57 -22.29 -32.29
CA LEU A 692 -7.31 -23.51 -32.02
C LEU A 692 -6.37 -24.69 -31.64
N ASP A 693 -5.20 -24.80 -32.29
CA ASP A 693 -4.17 -25.77 -31.95
C ASP A 693 -3.60 -25.66 -30.55
N TYR A 694 -3.49 -24.43 -30.05
CA TYR A 694 -3.08 -24.18 -28.65
C TYR A 694 -4.09 -24.79 -27.67
N TYR A 695 -5.39 -24.56 -27.89
CA TYR A 695 -6.44 -25.09 -27.03
C TYR A 695 -6.51 -26.60 -27.09
N VAL A 696 -6.38 -27.18 -28.29
CA VAL A 696 -6.38 -28.64 -28.50
C VAL A 696 -5.19 -29.31 -27.78
N LYS A 697 -3.98 -28.79 -27.95
CA LYS A 697 -2.79 -29.31 -27.26
C LYS A 697 -2.93 -29.31 -25.76
N MET A 698 -3.41 -28.21 -25.22
CA MET A 698 -3.62 -28.06 -23.78
C MET A 698 -4.72 -29.00 -23.26
N ALA A 699 -5.83 -29.12 -24.00
CA ALA A 699 -6.94 -30.03 -23.66
C ALA A 699 -6.47 -31.50 -23.59
N LYS A 700 -5.72 -31.95 -24.56
CA LYS A 700 -5.14 -33.31 -24.57
C LYS A 700 -4.18 -33.55 -23.40
N GLU A 701 -3.39 -32.56 -23.03
CA GLU A 701 -2.49 -32.70 -21.89
C GLU A 701 -3.24 -32.79 -20.58
N LEU A 702 -4.29 -31.98 -20.39
CA LEU A 702 -5.15 -32.05 -19.20
C LEU A 702 -5.91 -33.37 -19.11
N GLU A 703 -6.43 -33.86 -20.21
CA GLU A 703 -7.05 -35.20 -20.27
C GLU A 703 -6.05 -36.29 -19.89
N ARG A 704 -4.86 -36.27 -20.47
CA ARG A 704 -3.78 -37.21 -20.14
C ARG A 704 -3.40 -37.22 -18.66
N ARG A 705 -3.54 -36.12 -17.99
CA ARG A 705 -3.28 -35.96 -16.55
C ARG A 705 -4.45 -36.38 -15.66
N GLY A 706 -5.50 -36.92 -16.21
CA GLY A 706 -6.62 -37.51 -15.48
C GLY A 706 -7.78 -36.55 -15.19
N ALA A 707 -7.89 -35.46 -15.92
CA ALA A 707 -9.08 -34.62 -15.81
C ALA A 707 -10.35 -35.42 -16.18
N HIS A 708 -11.40 -35.31 -15.37
CA HIS A 708 -12.69 -35.91 -15.64
C HIS A 708 -13.52 -35.06 -16.60
N ILE A 709 -13.38 -33.72 -16.53
CA ILE A 709 -14.09 -32.74 -17.36
C ILE A 709 -13.09 -31.67 -17.78
N LEU A 710 -13.19 -31.21 -19.02
CA LEU A 710 -12.48 -30.04 -19.51
C LEU A 710 -13.40 -28.82 -19.46
N ALA A 711 -13.01 -27.76 -18.75
CA ALA A 711 -13.72 -26.49 -18.82
C ALA A 711 -13.00 -25.47 -19.71
N ILE A 712 -13.76 -24.76 -20.53
CA ILE A 712 -13.33 -23.52 -21.19
C ILE A 712 -13.86 -22.36 -20.38
N LYS A 713 -12.95 -21.53 -19.84
CA LYS A 713 -13.30 -20.44 -18.95
C LYS A 713 -13.05 -19.09 -19.61
N ASP A 714 -14.12 -18.45 -20.02
CA ASP A 714 -14.13 -17.14 -20.63
C ASP A 714 -14.55 -16.06 -19.59
N MET A 715 -13.57 -15.54 -18.86
CA MET A 715 -13.80 -14.57 -17.77
C MET A 715 -14.26 -13.18 -18.22
N ALA A 716 -14.02 -12.86 -19.47
CA ALA A 716 -14.31 -11.54 -20.00
C ALA A 716 -15.48 -11.50 -20.97
N GLY A 717 -16.01 -12.65 -21.38
CA GLY A 717 -17.04 -12.74 -22.41
C GLY A 717 -16.48 -12.48 -23.82
N LEU A 718 -15.25 -12.94 -24.08
CA LEU A 718 -14.53 -12.75 -25.35
C LEU A 718 -14.95 -13.77 -26.41
N VAL A 719 -15.40 -14.95 -26.02
CA VAL A 719 -15.79 -16.00 -26.96
C VAL A 719 -17.03 -15.56 -27.72
N LYS A 720 -16.85 -15.27 -29.00
CA LYS A 720 -17.95 -14.97 -29.92
C LYS A 720 -18.77 -16.22 -30.20
N PRO A 721 -20.08 -16.12 -30.55
CA PRO A 721 -20.93 -17.29 -30.75
C PRO A 721 -20.35 -18.32 -31.75
N TYR A 722 -19.87 -17.87 -32.92
CA TYR A 722 -19.25 -18.76 -33.89
C TYR A 722 -17.87 -19.29 -33.49
N ALA A 723 -17.14 -18.55 -32.64
CA ALA A 723 -15.92 -19.05 -32.04
C ALA A 723 -16.21 -20.19 -31.04
N ALA A 724 -17.28 -20.05 -30.24
CA ALA A 724 -17.73 -21.08 -29.31
C ALA A 724 -18.07 -22.38 -30.09
N LYS A 725 -18.85 -22.25 -31.15
CA LYS A 725 -19.19 -23.41 -32.03
C LYS A 725 -17.91 -24.11 -32.54
N ARG A 726 -17.03 -23.35 -33.16
CA ARG A 726 -15.81 -23.91 -33.76
C ARG A 726 -14.88 -24.56 -32.73
N LEU A 727 -14.70 -23.91 -31.58
CA LEU A 727 -13.87 -24.44 -30.50
C LEU A 727 -14.41 -25.76 -29.95
N VAL A 728 -15.69 -25.78 -29.63
CA VAL A 728 -16.35 -27.00 -29.10
C VAL A 728 -16.36 -28.13 -30.12
N GLU A 729 -16.69 -27.87 -31.40
CA GLU A 729 -16.66 -28.89 -32.45
C GLU A 729 -15.31 -29.60 -32.52
N VAL A 730 -14.21 -28.84 -32.47
CA VAL A 730 -12.87 -29.41 -32.55
C VAL A 730 -12.49 -30.13 -31.27
N LEU A 731 -12.78 -29.55 -30.08
CA LEU A 731 -12.48 -30.21 -28.80
C LEU A 731 -13.21 -31.56 -28.69
N LYS A 732 -14.49 -31.61 -29.05
CA LYS A 732 -15.28 -32.88 -29.04
C LYS A 732 -14.75 -33.93 -29.98
N GLN A 733 -14.00 -33.58 -31.04
CA GLN A 733 -13.32 -34.53 -31.94
C GLN A 733 -11.97 -34.99 -31.41
N GLU A 734 -11.30 -34.15 -30.60
CA GLU A 734 -9.89 -34.33 -30.23
C GLU A 734 -9.66 -34.92 -28.83
N ILE A 735 -10.66 -34.82 -27.93
CA ILE A 735 -10.62 -35.35 -26.54
C ILE A 735 -11.83 -36.26 -26.27
N GLY A 736 -11.65 -37.22 -25.35
CA GLY A 736 -12.66 -38.20 -24.94
C GLY A 736 -13.40 -37.88 -23.64
N ILE A 737 -13.19 -36.68 -23.05
CA ILE A 737 -13.84 -36.25 -21.81
C ILE A 737 -14.92 -35.19 -22.09
N PRO A 738 -15.92 -35.00 -21.18
CA PRO A 738 -16.91 -33.95 -21.29
C PRO A 738 -16.27 -32.56 -21.38
N VAL A 739 -16.95 -31.67 -22.12
CA VAL A 739 -16.57 -30.26 -22.26
C VAL A 739 -17.62 -29.38 -21.55
N GLN A 740 -17.16 -28.52 -20.64
CA GLN A 740 -17.98 -27.51 -19.98
C GLN A 740 -17.61 -26.13 -20.48
N PHE A 741 -18.59 -25.27 -20.75
CA PHE A 741 -18.37 -23.90 -21.24
C PHE A 741 -18.87 -22.90 -20.23
N HIS A 742 -17.93 -22.08 -19.73
CA HIS A 742 -18.19 -20.98 -18.79
C HIS A 742 -17.87 -19.66 -19.47
N THR A 743 -18.78 -18.69 -19.38
CA THR A 743 -18.59 -17.35 -19.92
C THR A 743 -19.38 -16.30 -19.12
N HIS A 744 -18.98 -15.03 -19.25
CA HIS A 744 -19.66 -13.87 -18.67
C HIS A 744 -20.35 -13.05 -19.75
N ASP A 745 -21.58 -12.58 -19.50
CA ASP A 745 -22.43 -11.93 -20.50
C ASP A 745 -22.16 -10.42 -20.65
N THR A 746 -20.90 -10.01 -20.49
CA THR A 746 -20.48 -8.60 -20.56
C THR A 746 -20.76 -7.97 -21.91
N SER A 747 -20.67 -8.73 -22.99
CA SER A 747 -20.97 -8.28 -24.35
C SER A 747 -22.46 -8.33 -24.73
N GLY A 748 -23.27 -9.08 -23.97
CA GLY A 748 -24.67 -9.40 -24.31
C GLY A 748 -24.84 -10.47 -25.40
N ASN A 749 -23.75 -11.16 -25.79
CA ASN A 749 -23.76 -12.17 -26.84
C ASN A 749 -23.71 -13.62 -26.27
N GLN A 750 -23.62 -13.77 -24.95
CA GLN A 750 -23.19 -15.05 -24.42
C GLN A 750 -24.30 -16.10 -24.31
N VAL A 751 -25.58 -15.70 -24.29
CA VAL A 751 -26.69 -16.67 -24.54
C VAL A 751 -26.55 -17.31 -25.92
N ALA A 752 -26.26 -16.48 -26.96
CA ALA A 752 -26.03 -17.01 -28.31
C ALA A 752 -24.77 -17.89 -28.38
N ALA A 753 -23.70 -17.56 -27.63
CA ALA A 753 -22.51 -18.39 -27.56
C ALA A 753 -22.79 -19.76 -26.91
N CYS A 754 -23.59 -19.81 -25.83
CA CYS A 754 -24.05 -21.06 -25.22
C CYS A 754 -24.90 -21.91 -26.19
N LEU A 755 -25.79 -21.28 -26.95
CA LEU A 755 -26.61 -21.99 -27.95
C LEU A 755 -25.74 -22.57 -29.10
N MET A 756 -24.75 -21.78 -29.58
CA MET A 756 -23.81 -22.26 -30.61
C MET A 756 -22.90 -23.37 -30.09
N ALA A 757 -22.48 -23.28 -28.83
CA ALA A 757 -21.74 -24.36 -28.16
C ALA A 757 -22.60 -25.63 -28.00
N ALA A 758 -23.90 -25.48 -27.62
CA ALA A 758 -24.83 -26.58 -27.51
C ALA A 758 -25.03 -27.31 -28.85
N GLU A 759 -25.20 -26.55 -29.96
CA GLU A 759 -25.25 -27.09 -31.31
C GLU A 759 -24.01 -27.86 -31.71
N ALA A 760 -22.83 -27.38 -31.25
CA ALA A 760 -21.54 -28.03 -31.46
C ALA A 760 -21.31 -29.28 -30.59
N GLY A 761 -22.22 -29.58 -29.65
CA GLY A 761 -22.13 -30.76 -28.79
C GLY A 761 -21.45 -30.56 -27.45
N VAL A 762 -21.36 -29.32 -26.92
CA VAL A 762 -20.88 -29.08 -25.54
C VAL A 762 -21.78 -29.86 -24.55
N ASP A 763 -21.17 -30.43 -23.53
CA ASP A 763 -21.92 -31.27 -22.58
C ASP A 763 -22.60 -30.43 -21.49
N ILE A 764 -21.92 -29.40 -20.98
CA ILE A 764 -22.38 -28.58 -19.84
C ILE A 764 -22.13 -27.11 -20.18
N VAL A 765 -23.09 -26.23 -19.80
CA VAL A 765 -22.88 -24.76 -19.82
C VAL A 765 -23.17 -24.15 -18.46
N ASP A 766 -22.42 -23.09 -18.13
CA ASP A 766 -22.63 -22.31 -16.93
C ASP A 766 -23.62 -21.18 -17.20
N THR A 767 -24.61 -21.08 -16.34
CA THR A 767 -25.65 -20.05 -16.40
C THR A 767 -25.98 -19.53 -15.00
N ALA A 768 -26.74 -18.45 -14.92
CA ALA A 768 -27.32 -17.98 -13.67
C ALA A 768 -28.83 -17.78 -13.84
N ILE A 769 -29.60 -17.93 -12.76
CA ILE A 769 -31.00 -17.60 -12.74
C ILE A 769 -31.22 -16.19 -13.30
N ALA A 770 -32.27 -15.98 -14.11
CA ALA A 770 -32.45 -14.75 -14.90
C ALA A 770 -32.28 -13.45 -14.10
N SER A 771 -32.83 -13.38 -12.89
CA SER A 771 -32.70 -12.20 -12.01
C SER A 771 -31.27 -11.95 -11.50
N MET A 772 -30.39 -12.95 -11.62
CA MET A 772 -28.96 -12.88 -11.20
C MET A 772 -28.00 -13.04 -12.38
N SER A 773 -28.47 -12.91 -13.61
CA SER A 773 -27.72 -13.10 -14.85
C SER A 773 -27.38 -11.79 -15.55
N SER A 774 -26.64 -11.90 -16.66
CA SER A 774 -26.27 -10.80 -17.58
C SER A 774 -25.27 -9.77 -17.00
N LEU A 775 -24.90 -8.76 -17.80
CA LEU A 775 -23.86 -7.79 -17.46
C LEU A 775 -22.52 -8.48 -17.17
N THR A 776 -21.99 -8.29 -15.96
CA THR A 776 -20.75 -8.95 -15.51
C THR A 776 -20.97 -10.39 -15.00
N SER A 777 -22.21 -10.86 -14.93
CA SER A 777 -22.57 -12.22 -14.54
C SER A 777 -22.63 -13.16 -15.75
N GLN A 778 -23.06 -14.40 -15.51
CA GLN A 778 -23.22 -15.44 -16.52
C GLN A 778 -24.48 -15.21 -17.38
N PRO A 779 -24.62 -15.92 -18.53
CA PRO A 779 -25.82 -15.91 -19.33
C PRO A 779 -27.07 -16.38 -18.54
N SER A 780 -28.21 -15.87 -18.93
CA SER A 780 -29.47 -16.24 -18.31
C SER A 780 -29.83 -17.70 -18.52
N MET A 781 -29.98 -18.47 -17.42
CA MET A 781 -30.49 -19.84 -17.44
C MET A 781 -31.88 -19.93 -18.14
N ASN A 782 -32.80 -19.05 -17.74
CA ASN A 782 -34.15 -19.02 -18.31
C ASN A 782 -34.11 -18.83 -19.83
N ALA A 783 -33.23 -17.96 -20.33
CA ALA A 783 -33.09 -17.70 -21.78
C ALA A 783 -32.53 -18.91 -22.53
N VAL A 784 -31.48 -19.55 -21.99
CA VAL A 784 -30.89 -20.75 -22.61
C VAL A 784 -31.88 -21.91 -22.62
N VAL A 785 -32.59 -22.18 -21.50
CA VAL A 785 -33.58 -23.23 -21.39
C VAL A 785 -34.72 -22.98 -22.38
N ALA A 786 -35.29 -21.77 -22.40
CA ALA A 786 -36.38 -21.43 -23.32
C ALA A 786 -36.01 -21.58 -24.80
N ALA A 787 -34.77 -21.17 -25.17
CA ALA A 787 -34.32 -21.28 -26.55
C ALA A 787 -34.09 -22.71 -27.02
N LEU A 788 -33.85 -23.65 -26.11
CA LEU A 788 -33.63 -25.07 -26.42
C LEU A 788 -34.86 -25.93 -26.28
N GLN A 789 -36.01 -25.42 -25.81
CA GLN A 789 -37.23 -26.16 -25.71
C GLN A 789 -37.65 -26.78 -27.06
N GLY A 790 -37.88 -28.08 -27.07
CA GLY A 790 -38.25 -28.82 -28.28
C GLY A 790 -37.12 -29.07 -29.27
N ASN A 791 -35.86 -28.67 -28.94
CA ASN A 791 -34.67 -29.01 -29.70
C ASN A 791 -34.07 -30.35 -29.23
N GLU A 792 -33.20 -30.96 -30.02
CA GLU A 792 -32.44 -32.17 -29.64
C GLU A 792 -31.57 -32.00 -28.40
N ARG A 793 -31.21 -30.77 -28.08
CA ARG A 793 -30.41 -30.37 -26.90
C ARG A 793 -31.25 -29.83 -25.74
N ASP A 794 -32.61 -30.02 -25.78
CA ASP A 794 -33.51 -29.57 -24.72
C ASP A 794 -33.00 -30.03 -23.34
N THR A 795 -32.87 -29.11 -22.44
CA THR A 795 -32.34 -29.36 -21.09
C THR A 795 -33.25 -30.21 -20.22
N GLY A 796 -34.54 -30.21 -20.53
CA GLY A 796 -35.60 -30.88 -19.76
C GLY A 796 -35.95 -30.13 -18.44
N LEU A 797 -35.44 -28.94 -18.23
CA LEU A 797 -35.78 -28.13 -17.06
C LEU A 797 -37.12 -27.40 -17.29
N ASP A 798 -37.94 -27.33 -16.23
CA ASP A 798 -39.27 -26.69 -16.27
C ASP A 798 -39.12 -25.17 -16.05
N LEU A 799 -39.53 -24.38 -17.05
CA LEU A 799 -39.43 -22.90 -16.99
C LEU A 799 -40.31 -22.28 -15.93
N ASP A 800 -41.50 -22.84 -15.68
CA ASP A 800 -42.43 -22.32 -14.65
C ASP A 800 -41.84 -22.54 -13.24
N GLU A 801 -41.18 -23.66 -13.03
CA GLU A 801 -40.46 -23.92 -11.76
C GLU A 801 -39.23 -23.05 -11.63
N ILE A 802 -38.40 -22.87 -12.69
CA ILE A 802 -37.27 -21.95 -12.68
C ILE A 802 -37.73 -20.49 -12.42
N GLN A 803 -38.97 -20.13 -12.90
CA GLN A 803 -39.50 -18.80 -12.63
C GLN A 803 -39.71 -18.55 -11.13
N ARG A 804 -40.05 -19.53 -10.35
CA ARG A 804 -40.19 -19.43 -8.88
C ARG A 804 -38.85 -19.06 -8.23
N LEU A 805 -37.72 -19.61 -8.70
CA LEU A 805 -36.37 -19.21 -8.28
C LEU A 805 -36.04 -17.82 -8.77
N THR A 806 -36.41 -17.47 -10.01
CA THR A 806 -36.21 -16.16 -10.59
C THR A 806 -36.90 -15.08 -9.76
N ASP A 807 -38.12 -15.30 -9.35
CA ASP A 807 -38.91 -14.40 -8.51
C ASP A 807 -38.28 -14.21 -7.13
N TYR A 808 -37.83 -15.31 -6.51
CA TYR A 808 -37.14 -15.28 -5.24
C TYR A 808 -35.85 -14.45 -5.30
N TRP A 809 -35.00 -14.74 -6.27
CA TRP A 809 -33.72 -14.03 -6.40
C TRP A 809 -33.88 -12.58 -6.85
N ALA A 810 -34.97 -12.24 -7.56
CA ALA A 810 -35.29 -10.84 -7.86
C ALA A 810 -35.61 -10.07 -6.58
N ASP A 811 -36.44 -10.63 -5.70
CA ASP A 811 -36.79 -10.02 -4.42
C ASP A 811 -35.57 -9.90 -3.47
N VAL A 812 -34.69 -10.89 -3.48
CA VAL A 812 -33.44 -10.87 -2.73
C VAL A 812 -32.50 -9.81 -3.29
N ARG A 813 -32.29 -9.74 -4.61
CA ARG A 813 -31.37 -8.83 -5.26
C ARG A 813 -31.66 -7.35 -4.94
N LEU A 814 -32.94 -6.99 -4.85
CA LEU A 814 -33.35 -5.61 -4.49
C LEU A 814 -32.75 -5.15 -3.15
N ARG A 815 -32.52 -6.07 -2.21
CA ARG A 815 -31.94 -5.75 -0.90
C ARG A 815 -30.46 -5.45 -0.96
N TYR A 816 -29.82 -5.90 -2.02
CA TYR A 816 -28.38 -5.73 -2.28
C TYR A 816 -28.07 -4.66 -3.33
N ALA A 817 -29.07 -3.90 -3.79
CA ALA A 817 -28.93 -2.91 -4.85
C ALA A 817 -27.82 -1.86 -4.62
N SER A 818 -27.48 -1.55 -3.36
CA SER A 818 -26.38 -0.66 -3.01
C SER A 818 -24.98 -1.20 -3.33
N PHE A 819 -24.86 -2.49 -3.62
CA PHE A 819 -23.62 -3.16 -3.98
C PHE A 819 -23.50 -3.42 -5.49
N GLU A 820 -24.55 -3.08 -6.27
CA GLU A 820 -24.51 -3.22 -7.71
C GLU A 820 -23.55 -2.21 -8.35
N SER A 821 -22.91 -2.62 -9.44
CA SER A 821 -22.10 -1.72 -10.24
C SER A 821 -22.95 -0.73 -11.03
N ASP A 822 -22.35 0.40 -11.44
CA ASP A 822 -23.02 1.41 -12.27
C ASP A 822 -23.20 0.97 -13.74
N ILE A 823 -22.77 -0.23 -14.10
CA ILE A 823 -22.95 -0.78 -15.45
C ILE A 823 -24.42 -1.09 -15.65
N LYS A 824 -25.05 -0.42 -16.61
CA LYS A 824 -26.49 -0.54 -16.88
C LYS A 824 -26.80 -1.47 -18.07
N ASN A 825 -25.88 -1.58 -19.02
CA ASN A 825 -26.08 -2.35 -20.23
C ASN A 825 -24.84 -3.15 -20.60
N PRO A 826 -24.97 -4.32 -21.23
CA PRO A 826 -23.86 -5.00 -21.88
C PRO A 826 -23.24 -4.12 -22.97
N ALA A 827 -21.93 -4.25 -23.20
CA ALA A 827 -21.22 -3.45 -24.18
C ALA A 827 -20.17 -4.26 -24.91
N THR A 828 -20.01 -3.99 -26.22
CA THR A 828 -19.05 -4.69 -27.07
C THR A 828 -17.63 -4.12 -27.01
N ASP A 829 -17.41 -3.09 -26.21
CA ASP A 829 -16.08 -2.52 -25.96
C ASP A 829 -15.15 -3.54 -25.25
N ILE A 830 -15.72 -4.57 -24.63
CA ILE A 830 -14.96 -5.73 -24.12
C ILE A 830 -14.08 -6.37 -25.20
N TYR A 831 -14.52 -6.45 -26.42
CA TYR A 831 -13.72 -6.98 -27.53
C TYR A 831 -12.56 -6.07 -27.95
N ARG A 832 -12.57 -4.81 -27.51
CA ARG A 832 -11.51 -3.84 -27.75
C ARG A 832 -10.50 -3.77 -26.64
N TYR A 833 -10.96 -3.72 -25.39
CA TYR A 833 -10.09 -3.50 -24.21
C TYR A 833 -9.73 -4.80 -23.48
N GLU A 834 -10.55 -5.82 -23.64
CA GLU A 834 -10.39 -7.16 -23.04
C GLU A 834 -10.26 -7.14 -21.50
N ILE A 835 -10.93 -6.15 -20.84
CA ILE A 835 -10.93 -6.02 -19.37
C ILE A 835 -12.02 -6.94 -18.81
N PRO A 836 -11.69 -7.96 -17.98
CA PRO A 836 -12.69 -8.81 -17.34
C PRO A 836 -13.69 -8.00 -16.50
N GLY A 837 -14.96 -8.39 -16.48
CA GLY A 837 -16.01 -7.64 -15.78
C GLY A 837 -15.70 -7.38 -14.31
N GLY A 838 -15.24 -8.39 -13.57
CA GLY A 838 -14.82 -8.23 -12.18
C GLY A 838 -13.59 -7.31 -12.01
N GLN A 839 -12.69 -7.28 -13.00
CA GLN A 839 -11.57 -6.33 -12.99
C GLN A 839 -12.05 -4.91 -13.30
N TYR A 840 -12.97 -4.73 -14.23
CA TYR A 840 -13.54 -3.43 -14.58
C TYR A 840 -14.18 -2.74 -13.37
N THR A 841 -15.01 -3.47 -12.61
CA THR A 841 -15.68 -2.96 -11.40
C THR A 841 -14.72 -2.59 -10.27
N ASN A 842 -13.52 -3.16 -10.23
CA ASN A 842 -12.48 -2.80 -9.27
C ASN A 842 -11.56 -1.69 -9.77
N LEU A 843 -11.24 -1.68 -11.06
CA LEU A 843 -10.32 -0.73 -11.69
C LEU A 843 -10.86 0.71 -11.64
N GLN A 844 -12.15 0.91 -11.92
CA GLN A 844 -12.77 2.23 -11.96
C GLN A 844 -12.70 2.96 -10.61
N PRO A 845 -13.13 2.37 -9.47
CA PRO A 845 -12.96 3.00 -8.14
C PRO A 845 -11.50 3.25 -7.77
N GLN A 846 -10.59 2.35 -8.13
CA GLN A 846 -9.16 2.50 -7.90
C GLN A 846 -8.60 3.71 -8.65
N VAL A 847 -8.90 3.86 -9.93
CA VAL A 847 -8.50 5.00 -10.76
C VAL A 847 -9.07 6.32 -10.22
N VAL A 848 -10.32 6.32 -9.78
CA VAL A 848 -10.96 7.50 -9.14
C VAL A 848 -10.28 7.84 -7.82
N SER A 849 -9.96 6.85 -6.97
CA SER A 849 -9.30 7.06 -5.68
C SER A 849 -7.88 7.64 -5.82
N LEU A 850 -7.20 7.34 -6.94
CA LEU A 850 -5.88 7.87 -7.29
C LEU A 850 -5.95 9.25 -7.98
N GLY A 851 -7.13 9.87 -8.08
CA GLY A 851 -7.30 11.17 -8.71
C GLY A 851 -7.30 11.16 -10.24
N LEU A 852 -7.26 9.96 -10.86
CA LEU A 852 -7.19 9.77 -12.31
C LEU A 852 -8.57 9.55 -12.96
N GLY A 853 -9.68 9.83 -12.26
CA GLY A 853 -11.04 9.58 -12.77
C GLY A 853 -11.31 10.18 -14.15
N ALA A 854 -10.81 11.38 -14.42
CA ALA A 854 -10.92 12.03 -15.73
C ALA A 854 -10.10 11.34 -16.84
N ARG A 855 -9.06 10.56 -16.46
CA ARG A 855 -8.18 9.79 -17.36
C ARG A 855 -8.60 8.32 -17.50
N PHE A 856 -9.78 7.92 -17.02
CA PHE A 856 -10.19 6.51 -17.02
C PHE A 856 -10.22 5.89 -18.42
N GLN A 857 -10.59 6.66 -19.43
CA GLN A 857 -10.56 6.19 -20.83
C GLN A 857 -9.12 5.87 -21.28
N GLU A 858 -8.15 6.70 -20.88
CA GLU A 858 -6.74 6.49 -21.17
C GLU A 858 -6.21 5.24 -20.44
N VAL A 859 -6.65 4.99 -19.20
CA VAL A 859 -6.31 3.76 -18.47
C VAL A 859 -6.84 2.52 -19.19
N LYS A 860 -8.04 2.55 -19.77
CA LYS A 860 -8.58 1.43 -20.57
C LYS A 860 -7.74 1.16 -21.83
N GLU A 861 -7.36 2.21 -22.57
CA GLU A 861 -6.46 2.05 -23.71
C GLU A 861 -5.08 1.51 -23.27
N MET A 862 -4.56 2.05 -22.18
CA MET A 862 -3.29 1.58 -21.64
C MET A 862 -3.36 0.13 -21.15
N TYR A 863 -4.49 -0.33 -20.60
CA TYR A 863 -4.69 -1.74 -20.21
C TYR A 863 -4.50 -2.68 -21.42
N ARG A 864 -5.08 -2.32 -22.57
CA ARG A 864 -4.89 -3.06 -23.82
C ARG A 864 -3.42 -3.02 -24.26
N THR A 865 -2.82 -1.84 -24.27
CA THR A 865 -1.41 -1.63 -24.66
C THR A 865 -0.46 -2.44 -23.78
N VAL A 866 -0.69 -2.45 -22.47
CA VAL A 866 0.08 -3.27 -21.50
C VAL A 866 -0.06 -4.76 -21.82
N ASN A 867 -1.29 -5.23 -22.11
CA ASN A 867 -1.47 -6.64 -22.46
C ASN A 867 -0.70 -7.03 -23.74
N GLU A 868 -0.75 -6.19 -24.77
CA GLU A 868 0.03 -6.38 -26.00
C GLU A 868 1.54 -6.38 -25.71
N MET A 869 2.02 -5.45 -24.87
CA MET A 869 3.42 -5.33 -24.46
C MET A 869 3.91 -6.55 -23.65
N LEU A 870 3.04 -7.13 -22.83
CA LEU A 870 3.33 -8.36 -22.06
C LEU A 870 3.27 -9.63 -22.94
N GLY A 871 2.96 -9.50 -24.21
CA GLY A 871 2.90 -10.62 -25.15
C GLY A 871 1.52 -11.27 -25.26
N ASP A 872 0.46 -10.51 -24.96
CA ASP A 872 -0.95 -10.95 -25.00
C ASP A 872 -1.20 -12.15 -24.05
N ILE A 873 -1.14 -11.88 -22.76
CA ILE A 873 -1.29 -12.90 -21.72
C ILE A 873 -2.76 -13.16 -21.37
N VAL A 874 -3.03 -14.30 -20.74
CA VAL A 874 -4.34 -14.62 -20.16
C VAL A 874 -4.66 -13.64 -19.05
N LYS A 875 -5.88 -13.07 -19.03
CA LYS A 875 -6.36 -12.06 -18.08
C LYS A 875 -7.39 -12.63 -17.12
N VAL A 876 -6.90 -13.34 -16.13
CA VAL A 876 -7.68 -13.92 -15.02
C VAL A 876 -6.96 -13.56 -13.71
N THR A 877 -7.69 -13.28 -12.62
CA THR A 877 -7.06 -12.98 -11.33
C THR A 877 -6.06 -14.07 -10.91
N PRO A 878 -4.78 -13.74 -10.58
CA PRO A 878 -4.24 -12.40 -10.32
C PRO A 878 -3.65 -11.65 -11.53
N SER A 879 -3.45 -12.28 -12.70
CA SER A 879 -2.80 -11.66 -13.87
C SER A 879 -3.56 -10.42 -14.38
N SER A 880 -4.89 -10.46 -14.40
CA SER A 880 -5.72 -9.30 -14.80
C SER A 880 -5.53 -8.09 -13.89
N LYS A 881 -5.34 -8.32 -12.58
CA LYS A 881 -5.02 -7.25 -11.62
C LYS A 881 -3.64 -6.66 -11.91
N MET A 882 -2.64 -7.48 -12.15
CA MET A 882 -1.28 -7.04 -12.49
C MET A 882 -1.26 -6.16 -13.76
N VAL A 883 -2.00 -6.56 -14.81
CA VAL A 883 -2.15 -5.73 -16.02
C VAL A 883 -2.78 -4.37 -15.69
N GLY A 884 -3.79 -4.34 -14.84
CA GLY A 884 -4.43 -3.11 -14.38
C GLY A 884 -3.48 -2.22 -13.57
N ASP A 885 -2.73 -2.80 -12.63
CA ASP A 885 -1.76 -2.07 -11.81
C ASP A 885 -0.64 -1.46 -12.69
N LEU A 886 -0.14 -2.20 -13.69
CA LEU A 886 0.87 -1.69 -14.62
C LEU A 886 0.28 -0.61 -15.54
N ALA A 887 -0.95 -0.76 -16.00
CA ALA A 887 -1.62 0.27 -16.83
C ALA A 887 -1.79 1.58 -16.05
N ILE A 888 -2.26 1.52 -14.80
CA ILE A 888 -2.36 2.70 -13.93
C ILE A 888 -0.97 3.31 -13.71
N PHE A 889 0.02 2.50 -13.39
CA PHE A 889 1.40 2.94 -13.16
C PHE A 889 1.98 3.67 -14.39
N MET A 890 1.75 3.14 -15.60
CA MET A 890 2.20 3.77 -16.85
C MET A 890 1.50 5.10 -17.09
N VAL A 891 0.18 5.18 -16.88
CA VAL A 891 -0.58 6.43 -17.02
C VAL A 891 -0.15 7.47 -15.99
N GLN A 892 0.12 7.07 -14.74
CA GLN A 892 0.59 7.97 -13.67
C GLN A 892 1.96 8.57 -13.94
N ASN A 893 2.85 7.80 -14.59
CA ASN A 893 4.24 8.20 -14.83
C ASN A 893 4.48 8.64 -16.28
N ASP A 894 3.43 8.82 -17.08
CA ASP A 894 3.47 9.17 -18.51
C ASP A 894 4.45 8.28 -19.28
N LEU A 895 4.33 6.96 -19.03
CA LEU A 895 5.13 5.92 -19.71
C LEU A 895 4.40 5.41 -20.95
N THR A 896 5.19 5.07 -21.97
CA THR A 896 4.73 4.39 -23.20
C THR A 896 5.53 3.12 -23.42
N PRO A 897 5.09 2.20 -24.31
CA PRO A 897 5.87 1.01 -24.63
C PRO A 897 7.31 1.31 -25.10
N GLU A 898 7.51 2.45 -25.76
CA GLU A 898 8.82 2.85 -26.31
C GLU A 898 9.77 3.37 -25.23
N ASN A 899 9.25 4.02 -24.17
CA ASN A 899 10.08 4.67 -23.16
C ASN A 899 10.16 3.94 -21.81
N ILE A 900 9.31 2.91 -21.59
CA ILE A 900 9.22 2.22 -20.29
C ILE A 900 10.55 1.51 -19.93
N VAL A 901 11.29 1.00 -20.89
CA VAL A 901 12.57 0.31 -20.65
C VAL A 901 13.61 1.32 -20.16
N GLU A 902 13.71 2.47 -20.79
CA GLU A 902 14.67 3.52 -20.42
C GLU A 902 14.27 4.24 -19.12
N ARG A 903 13.04 4.77 -19.06
CA ARG A 903 12.57 5.56 -17.91
C ARG A 903 12.23 4.69 -16.69
N GLY A 904 11.78 3.47 -16.92
CA GLY A 904 11.39 2.53 -15.86
C GLY A 904 12.55 2.11 -14.95
N ALA A 905 13.77 2.11 -15.46
CA ALA A 905 14.96 1.76 -14.67
C ALA A 905 15.11 2.60 -13.38
N ALA A 906 14.67 3.87 -13.41
CA ALA A 906 14.70 4.78 -12.27
C ALA A 906 13.45 4.70 -11.36
N LEU A 907 12.40 3.98 -11.75
CA LEU A 907 11.11 3.91 -11.06
C LEU A 907 10.97 2.62 -10.25
N THR A 908 10.14 2.66 -9.22
CA THR A 908 9.74 1.47 -8.45
C THR A 908 8.41 0.96 -8.99
N PHE A 909 8.43 -0.23 -9.56
CA PHE A 909 7.22 -0.87 -10.09
C PHE A 909 6.32 -1.38 -8.96
N PRO A 910 5.00 -1.49 -9.20
CA PRO A 910 4.08 -2.11 -8.24
C PRO A 910 4.49 -3.55 -7.91
N ASP A 911 4.27 -3.98 -6.67
CA ASP A 911 4.65 -5.32 -6.20
C ASP A 911 4.03 -6.45 -7.02
N SER A 912 2.79 -6.26 -7.52
CA SER A 912 2.14 -7.23 -8.38
C SER A 912 2.88 -7.43 -9.72
N VAL A 913 3.45 -6.35 -10.26
CA VAL A 913 4.24 -6.36 -11.50
C VAL A 913 5.60 -7.03 -11.27
N VAL A 914 6.28 -6.67 -10.17
CA VAL A 914 7.55 -7.32 -9.78
C VAL A 914 7.33 -8.82 -9.56
N SER A 915 6.28 -9.19 -8.82
CA SER A 915 5.90 -10.58 -8.55
C SER A 915 5.64 -11.39 -9.83
N TYR A 916 4.96 -10.78 -10.82
CA TYR A 916 4.73 -11.39 -12.12
C TYR A 916 6.06 -11.69 -12.84
N PHE A 917 6.91 -10.69 -13.02
CA PHE A 917 8.18 -10.86 -13.74
C PHE A 917 9.19 -11.74 -13.00
N LYS A 918 9.06 -11.86 -11.68
CA LYS A 918 9.83 -12.81 -10.87
C LYS A 918 9.39 -14.26 -11.06
N GLY A 919 8.24 -14.52 -11.73
CA GLY A 919 7.69 -15.84 -11.92
C GLY A 919 6.81 -16.36 -10.78
N MET A 920 6.47 -15.50 -9.81
CA MET A 920 5.62 -15.86 -8.66
C MET A 920 4.15 -16.13 -9.03
N MET A 921 3.73 -15.78 -10.26
CA MET A 921 2.40 -16.07 -10.79
C MET A 921 2.40 -17.23 -11.79
N GLY A 922 3.52 -17.92 -11.96
CA GLY A 922 3.72 -18.94 -12.99
C GLY A 922 4.48 -18.41 -14.21
N GLN A 923 4.47 -19.18 -15.29
CA GLN A 923 5.21 -18.88 -16.51
C GLN A 923 4.23 -18.66 -17.67
N PRO A 924 4.26 -17.52 -18.38
CA PRO A 924 3.45 -17.31 -19.56
C PRO A 924 3.90 -18.23 -20.71
N ALA A 925 2.96 -18.67 -21.54
CA ALA A 925 3.20 -19.69 -22.57
C ALA A 925 4.32 -19.34 -23.56
N TRP A 926 4.59 -18.07 -23.81
CA TRP A 926 5.63 -17.59 -24.74
C TRP A 926 6.78 -16.86 -24.02
N GLY A 927 6.92 -17.05 -22.70
CA GLY A 927 7.95 -16.38 -21.89
C GLY A 927 7.63 -14.94 -21.58
N PHE A 928 8.51 -14.31 -20.80
CA PHE A 928 8.41 -12.89 -20.44
C PHE A 928 9.12 -12.02 -21.49
N PRO A 929 8.66 -10.77 -21.75
CA PRO A 929 9.43 -9.82 -22.55
C PRO A 929 10.73 -9.44 -21.80
N GLU A 930 11.86 -9.94 -22.35
CA GLU A 930 13.16 -9.95 -21.65
C GLU A 930 13.65 -8.57 -21.18
N ASP A 931 13.56 -7.55 -22.04
CA ASP A 931 14.04 -6.21 -21.70
C ASP A 931 13.23 -5.59 -20.56
N LEU A 932 11.92 -5.77 -20.59
CA LEU A 932 11.04 -5.28 -19.54
C LEU A 932 11.24 -6.07 -18.23
N GLN A 933 11.44 -7.39 -18.32
CA GLN A 933 11.74 -8.23 -17.14
C GLN A 933 13.01 -7.76 -16.43
N LYS A 934 14.07 -7.49 -17.17
CA LYS A 934 15.35 -6.98 -16.61
C LYS A 934 15.16 -5.65 -15.88
N VAL A 935 14.40 -4.72 -16.49
CA VAL A 935 14.13 -3.40 -15.91
C VAL A 935 13.29 -3.50 -14.65
N VAL A 936 12.27 -4.35 -14.63
CA VAL A 936 11.38 -4.53 -13.47
C VAL A 936 12.10 -5.21 -12.32
N LEU A 937 12.88 -6.26 -12.60
CA LEU A 937 13.56 -7.08 -11.57
C LEU A 937 14.83 -6.42 -11.01
N LYS A 938 15.42 -5.43 -11.71
CA LYS A 938 16.61 -4.69 -11.23
C LYS A 938 17.74 -5.59 -10.75
N GLY A 939 17.94 -6.73 -11.41
CA GLY A 939 19.00 -7.69 -11.10
C GLY A 939 18.59 -8.81 -10.14
N GLU A 940 17.31 -8.86 -9.71
CA GLU A 940 16.78 -10.06 -9.05
C GLU A 940 16.64 -11.20 -10.07
N GLU A 941 17.00 -12.41 -9.65
CA GLU A 941 16.86 -13.60 -10.49
C GLU A 941 15.41 -14.10 -10.53
N PRO A 942 14.83 -14.32 -11.71
CA PRO A 942 13.50 -14.90 -11.83
C PRO A 942 13.52 -16.41 -11.48
N ILE A 943 12.39 -16.89 -10.97
CA ILE A 943 12.18 -18.32 -10.73
C ILE A 943 11.51 -18.98 -11.95
N THR A 944 11.88 -20.21 -12.23
CA THR A 944 11.32 -21.03 -13.34
C THR A 944 10.56 -22.25 -12.85
N CYS A 945 10.76 -22.64 -11.56
CA CYS A 945 10.01 -23.69 -10.90
C CYS A 945 8.70 -23.16 -10.30
N ARG A 946 7.87 -24.07 -9.78
CA ARG A 946 6.64 -23.67 -9.09
C ARG A 946 6.97 -22.93 -7.78
N PRO A 947 6.36 -21.78 -7.51
CA PRO A 947 6.58 -21.07 -6.24
C PRO A 947 6.33 -21.94 -5.00
N GLY A 948 5.35 -22.83 -5.04
CA GLY A 948 5.01 -23.75 -3.94
C GLY A 948 6.14 -24.70 -3.54
N GLU A 949 7.08 -25.00 -4.48
CA GLU A 949 8.26 -25.84 -4.19
C GLU A 949 9.30 -25.10 -3.34
N LEU A 950 9.31 -23.76 -3.41
CA LEU A 950 10.27 -22.93 -2.69
C LEU A 950 9.75 -22.50 -1.31
N LEU A 951 8.45 -22.61 -1.07
CA LEU A 951 7.83 -22.22 0.17
C LEU A 951 7.97 -23.35 1.21
N PRO A 952 8.38 -23.05 2.46
CA PRO A 952 8.45 -24.05 3.51
C PRO A 952 7.04 -24.61 3.81
N PRO A 953 6.92 -25.92 4.07
CA PRO A 953 5.65 -26.50 4.48
C PRO A 953 5.11 -25.82 5.76
N ILE A 954 3.80 -25.59 5.80
CA ILE A 954 3.14 -25.05 7.00
C ILE A 954 3.06 -26.15 8.06
N ASP A 955 3.45 -25.80 9.27
CA ASP A 955 3.13 -26.59 10.45
C ASP A 955 1.71 -26.25 10.91
N PHE A 956 0.77 -27.16 10.66
CA PHE A 956 -0.64 -26.96 11.01
C PHE A 956 -0.90 -26.92 12.51
N GLU A 957 -0.05 -27.57 13.34
CA GLU A 957 -0.20 -27.53 14.79
C GLU A 957 0.24 -26.17 15.36
N GLU A 958 1.27 -25.58 14.77
CA GLU A 958 1.71 -24.22 15.13
C GLU A 958 0.72 -23.18 14.59
N ALA A 959 0.23 -23.34 13.36
CA ALA A 959 -0.74 -22.41 12.74
C ALA A 959 -2.11 -22.37 13.44
N ARG A 960 -2.46 -23.42 14.20
CA ARG A 960 -3.70 -23.50 15.00
C ARG A 960 -3.59 -22.79 16.35
N LYS A 961 -2.39 -22.58 16.87
CA LYS A 961 -2.12 -21.84 18.11
C LYS A 961 -2.20 -20.32 17.86
#